data_16c0cd5d622580f7e4525fed5d0b2dfb
#
_entry.id   16c0cd5d622580f7e4525fed5d0b2dfb
#
_cell.length_a   1.000
_cell.length_b   1.000
_cell.length_c   1.000
_cell.angle_alpha   90.00
_cell.angle_beta   90.00
_cell.angle_gamma   90.00
#
_symmetry.space_group_name_H-M   'P 1'
#
loop_
_entity.id
_entity.type
_entity.pdbx_description
1 polymer ?
#
loop_
_entity_poly.entity_id
_entity_poly.type
_entity_poly.pdbx_seq_one_letter_code
_entity_poly.pdbx_strand_id
1 'polypeptide(L)'
;MSGQVYTQKQSTIKGVITDEGTGEFLSFVSVSLKDRPVGSLTDSLGRFSFKVNAKQGDSIRINYVGYVAQVYALNSKPVQNFTIKLKEESYLLGEILVTADPNPGRSLMKKVVSQNEKNNPVNLNRIHTRRWELKEVGVFDPKADEKNITSGIIFGDKARIFSKLRQEDDSLKKETPLFFSEKISDYELTRDPFSESENQIAVRTTGFETDRLLEPLVKWNAGDINLYDDWVLLFNKAFVSPIGKDAFSYYHFYIVDSLSLPRGYYNITFQAIPKNWRDNVFTGYFTVNDSSFALVSADLRLSKNANINYIEAIRIQQQYALAADVSTGSSRYSLKESKLSLQYLANLESLGIPLPISLGDKIMICKMTVRHSEILLNAAQAATFAKSGALVTSINLLDTGHDEVYWTALRPDSLTKREALIYEMAAQLKSDTRAVVKEKFLSTIVSGVYYIGSQFYIGPLGSLISYNRIEGIRFRLSVRTMEKIFPKSGIYGHIAYGLKDERFKSSIGLRHIWRTQPYSRSQLAYSSDYDVVTEWYDQNDKDNLTNSLLRKRSVPYYRVFMTQTSVSHDQQLGANFMIHLGMNYQTLDPAFKYEYPNPAFISNDLTPDEALTKHKVPITEITLGIRFAYHESAKIHNYTRFPLASTIPVIAMSYSQGIKFRKSDFKYQKLSVNVNHTSHLTPKIELLWNLEAGQIFGKVASLILHQPGGSDAWVISHRVFNLMTPYEFTADKYIELHSRFHFGGLLFDKIPWIQKFQLRERIVINSFWGSLSNANEQFNLQQNAQSTQKDPYVEVGVGIDNIFHLLSVHYLQRINYLKSPGAKGNHRGIFLGLKFIF
;
A
#
# COMPACT_ATOMS: atom_id res chain seq x y z
N MET A 1 -53.32 57.05 6.71
CA MET A 1 -52.77 55.89 7.34
C MET A 1 -51.47 55.62 6.71
N SER A 2 -50.31 55.97 7.33
CA SER A 2 -48.95 55.75 6.84
C SER A 2 -48.50 54.45 7.37
N GLY A 3 -48.41 53.44 6.44
CA GLY A 3 -47.87 52.16 6.78
C GLY A 3 -46.33 52.24 6.90
N GLN A 4 -45.83 52.05 8.13
CA GLN A 4 -44.44 51.87 8.39
C GLN A 4 -44.00 50.51 7.79
N VAL A 5 -43.23 50.57 6.71
CA VAL A 5 -42.51 49.40 6.19
C VAL A 5 -41.35 49.12 7.15
N TYR A 6 -41.51 48.13 8.03
CA TYR A 6 -40.39 47.58 8.82
C TYR A 6 -39.45 46.86 7.88
N THR A 7 -38.38 47.52 7.49
CA THR A 7 -37.25 46.90 6.84
C THR A 7 -36.59 45.96 7.84
N GLN A 8 -36.80 44.66 7.72
CA GLN A 8 -36.10 43.65 8.53
C GLN A 8 -34.60 43.72 8.23
N LYS A 9 -33.83 44.17 9.21
CA LYS A 9 -32.38 44.38 9.10
C LYS A 9 -31.69 42.95 9.11
N GLN A 10 -31.11 42.57 8.02
CA GLN A 10 -30.39 41.30 7.86
C GLN A 10 -29.11 41.34 8.69
N SER A 11 -28.91 40.36 9.59
CA SER A 11 -27.69 40.22 10.42
C SER A 11 -26.77 39.17 9.78
N THR A 12 -25.46 39.44 9.79
CA THR A 12 -24.43 38.49 9.38
C THR A 12 -23.84 37.83 10.62
N ILE A 13 -23.95 36.52 10.70
CA ILE A 13 -23.39 35.69 11.75
C ILE A 13 -22.18 34.99 11.21
N LYS A 14 -21.03 35.15 11.86
CA LYS A 14 -19.77 34.53 11.45
C LYS A 14 -18.91 34.13 12.65
N GLY A 15 -18.01 33.20 12.47
CA GLY A 15 -17.14 32.76 13.55
C GLY A 15 -16.19 31.67 13.15
N VAL A 16 -15.46 31.15 14.16
CA VAL A 16 -14.49 30.05 14.04
C VAL A 16 -14.79 29.05 15.14
N ILE A 17 -14.71 27.77 14.80
CA ILE A 17 -14.96 26.66 15.71
C ILE A 17 -13.72 25.77 15.77
N THR A 18 -13.28 25.47 16.99
CA THR A 18 -12.12 24.62 17.29
C THR A 18 -12.49 23.54 18.29
N ASP A 19 -11.73 22.47 18.29
CA ASP A 19 -11.76 21.46 19.34
C ASP A 19 -11.18 22.02 20.65
N GLU A 20 -11.83 21.77 21.79
CA GLU A 20 -11.37 22.29 23.09
C GLU A 20 -10.10 21.58 23.58
N GLY A 21 -9.94 20.30 23.28
CA GLY A 21 -8.82 19.48 23.74
C GLY A 21 -7.58 19.57 22.87
N THR A 22 -7.76 19.63 21.54
CA THR A 22 -6.65 19.63 20.57
C THR A 22 -6.37 21.02 20.00
N GLY A 23 -7.31 21.97 20.09
CA GLY A 23 -7.22 23.27 19.43
C GLY A 23 -7.37 23.24 17.92
N GLU A 24 -7.58 22.07 17.31
CA GLU A 24 -7.74 21.92 15.85
C GLU A 24 -9.03 22.59 15.37
N PHE A 25 -8.98 23.18 14.17
CA PHE A 25 -10.15 23.72 13.51
C PHE A 25 -11.11 22.60 13.12
N LEU A 26 -12.38 22.75 13.53
CA LEU A 26 -13.42 21.77 13.24
C LEU A 26 -14.14 22.15 11.94
N SER A 27 -13.88 21.42 10.88
CA SER A 27 -14.59 21.53 9.60
C SER A 27 -15.93 20.79 9.67
N PHE A 28 -16.93 21.27 8.91
CA PHE A 28 -18.27 20.68 8.79
C PHE A 28 -19.14 20.72 10.04
N VAL A 29 -18.81 21.57 10.99
CA VAL A 29 -19.69 21.82 12.12
C VAL A 29 -20.95 22.51 11.61
N SER A 30 -22.12 21.97 11.93
CA SER A 30 -23.41 22.58 11.63
C SER A 30 -23.65 23.73 12.58
N VAL A 31 -23.79 24.93 12.04
CA VAL A 31 -24.19 26.16 12.76
C VAL A 31 -25.51 26.62 12.18
N SER A 32 -26.59 26.42 12.90
CA SER A 32 -27.96 26.78 12.47
C SER A 32 -28.70 27.57 13.51
N LEU A 33 -29.70 28.32 13.10
CA LEU A 33 -30.65 28.88 14.06
C LEU A 33 -31.37 27.75 14.79
N LYS A 34 -31.47 27.87 16.11
CA LYS A 34 -32.32 26.99 16.90
C LYS A 34 -33.75 27.11 16.36
N ASP A 35 -34.42 26.01 16.11
CA ASP A 35 -35.82 25.95 15.63
C ASP A 35 -36.05 26.41 14.16
N ARG A 36 -35.01 26.76 13.40
CA ARG A 36 -35.10 27.08 11.97
C ARG A 36 -33.92 26.45 11.21
N PRO A 37 -34.13 25.76 10.09
CA PRO A 37 -33.04 25.06 9.35
C PRO A 37 -32.25 26.05 8.47
N VAL A 38 -31.90 27.21 9.00
CA VAL A 38 -31.12 28.25 8.33
C VAL A 38 -29.76 28.37 9.00
N GLY A 39 -28.67 28.13 8.27
CA GLY A 39 -27.34 28.12 8.86
C GLY A 39 -26.23 27.93 7.81
N SER A 40 -25.08 27.47 8.26
CA SER A 40 -23.90 27.18 7.44
C SER A 40 -23.13 26.05 8.08
N LEU A 41 -22.33 25.33 7.27
CA LEU A 41 -21.27 24.44 7.74
C LEU A 41 -19.98 25.25 7.85
N THR A 42 -19.09 24.83 8.77
CA THR A 42 -17.73 25.38 8.83
C THR A 42 -16.89 24.89 7.67
N ASP A 43 -15.98 25.73 7.17
CA ASP A 43 -14.95 25.40 6.19
C ASP A 43 -13.78 24.62 6.81
N SER A 44 -12.74 24.32 6.01
CA SER A 44 -11.55 23.59 6.45
C SER A 44 -10.76 24.30 7.57
N LEU A 45 -10.97 25.60 7.74
CA LEU A 45 -10.37 26.41 8.79
C LEU A 45 -11.35 26.67 9.95
N GLY A 46 -12.39 25.85 10.07
CA GLY A 46 -13.39 25.97 11.11
C GLY A 46 -14.26 27.22 11.01
N ARG A 47 -14.19 28.01 9.92
CA ARG A 47 -14.90 29.27 9.75
C ARG A 47 -16.30 29.07 9.19
N PHE A 48 -17.24 29.79 9.68
CA PHE A 48 -18.61 29.86 9.15
C PHE A 48 -19.07 31.30 8.96
N SER A 49 -19.96 31.53 7.99
CA SER A 49 -20.59 32.79 7.77
C SER A 49 -21.93 32.61 7.06
N PHE A 50 -23.01 33.15 7.61
CA PHE A 50 -24.31 33.17 6.96
C PHE A 50 -25.12 34.43 7.34
N LYS A 51 -26.04 34.79 6.47
CA LYS A 51 -26.94 35.96 6.69
C LYS A 51 -28.31 35.47 7.11
N VAL A 52 -28.88 36.14 8.13
CA VAL A 52 -30.18 35.76 8.66
C VAL A 52 -30.96 36.98 9.14
N ASN A 53 -32.27 36.92 9.03
CA ASN A 53 -33.16 37.86 9.67
C ASN A 53 -33.35 37.44 11.15
N ALA A 54 -32.39 37.83 12.01
CA ALA A 54 -32.41 37.48 13.43
C ALA A 54 -33.48 38.34 14.15
N LYS A 55 -34.29 37.67 14.98
CA LYS A 55 -35.23 38.29 15.89
C LYS A 55 -34.63 38.32 17.29
N GLN A 56 -35.13 39.25 18.12
CA GLN A 56 -34.74 39.26 19.53
C GLN A 56 -35.20 37.97 20.22
N GLY A 57 -34.25 37.24 20.85
CA GLY A 57 -34.49 35.94 21.45
C GLY A 57 -34.06 34.73 20.59
N ASP A 58 -33.68 34.98 19.30
CA ASP A 58 -33.08 33.89 18.47
C ASP A 58 -31.75 33.47 19.06
N SER A 59 -31.41 32.20 18.83
CA SER A 59 -30.12 31.60 19.18
C SER A 59 -29.60 30.74 18.06
N ILE A 60 -28.28 30.63 17.95
CA ILE A 60 -27.63 29.64 17.08
C ILE A 60 -27.37 28.39 17.89
N ARG A 61 -27.61 27.26 17.25
CA ARG A 61 -27.25 25.94 17.73
C ARG A 61 -26.05 25.47 16.92
N ILE A 62 -25.00 25.05 17.63
CA ILE A 62 -23.82 24.46 17.06
C ILE A 62 -23.90 22.97 17.37
N ASN A 63 -23.91 22.17 16.32
CA ASN A 63 -23.99 20.73 16.41
C ASN A 63 -22.84 20.10 15.59
N TYR A 64 -22.02 19.36 16.28
CA TYR A 64 -20.97 18.59 15.64
C TYR A 64 -20.90 17.26 16.33
N VAL A 65 -20.71 16.25 15.52
CA VAL A 65 -20.85 14.91 16.01
C VAL A 65 -19.61 14.45 16.74
N GLY A 66 -19.83 13.79 17.87
CA GLY A 66 -18.77 13.48 18.82
C GLY A 66 -18.44 14.65 19.74
N TYR A 67 -19.26 15.72 19.71
CA TYR A 67 -19.07 16.91 20.54
C TYR A 67 -20.37 17.30 21.22
N VAL A 68 -20.23 17.89 22.38
CA VAL A 68 -21.39 18.45 23.13
C VAL A 68 -21.97 19.60 22.33
N ALA A 69 -23.28 19.52 21.99
CA ALA A 69 -23.99 20.59 21.30
C ALA A 69 -24.05 21.84 22.16
N GLN A 70 -23.78 22.99 21.54
CA GLN A 70 -23.80 24.29 22.24
C GLN A 70 -24.83 25.24 21.61
N VAL A 71 -25.37 26.14 22.42
CA VAL A 71 -26.35 27.14 21.98
C VAL A 71 -25.91 28.51 22.44
N TYR A 72 -25.90 29.48 21.52
CA TYR A 72 -25.50 30.84 21.77
C TYR A 72 -26.63 31.81 21.38
N ALA A 73 -27.00 32.69 22.27
CA ALA A 73 -28.02 33.70 22.02
C ALA A 73 -27.52 34.75 21.01
N LEU A 74 -28.41 35.16 20.10
CA LEU A 74 -28.12 36.23 19.16
C LEU A 74 -28.55 37.58 19.75
N ASN A 75 -27.81 38.61 19.39
CA ASN A 75 -28.13 39.98 19.72
C ASN A 75 -28.59 40.79 18.49
N SER A 76 -28.98 42.04 18.67
CA SER A 76 -29.49 42.90 17.59
C SER A 76 -28.41 43.57 16.74
N LYS A 77 -27.13 43.16 16.84
CA LYS A 77 -26.03 43.72 16.06
C LYS A 77 -26.07 43.23 14.60
N PRO A 78 -25.74 44.09 13.61
CA PRO A 78 -25.75 43.70 12.20
C PRO A 78 -24.68 42.69 11.81
N VAL A 79 -23.57 42.58 12.57
CA VAL A 79 -22.55 41.59 12.45
C VAL A 79 -22.19 41.03 13.82
N GLN A 80 -22.23 39.70 13.95
CA GLN A 80 -21.92 38.99 15.19
C GLN A 80 -20.81 38.00 14.92
N ASN A 81 -19.72 38.08 15.72
CA ASN A 81 -18.56 37.19 15.61
C ASN A 81 -18.53 36.23 16.79
N PHE A 82 -18.28 34.95 16.52
CA PHE A 82 -18.20 33.91 17.54
C PHE A 82 -16.85 33.19 17.43
N THR A 83 -16.24 32.91 18.57
CA THR A 83 -15.10 31.98 18.70
C THR A 83 -15.57 30.90 19.64
N ILE A 84 -15.71 29.69 19.13
CA ILE A 84 -16.38 28.60 19.83
C ILE A 84 -15.40 27.43 19.98
N LYS A 85 -15.31 26.90 21.18
CA LYS A 85 -14.56 25.68 21.48
C LYS A 85 -15.54 24.56 21.78
N LEU A 86 -15.52 23.47 21.00
CA LEU A 86 -16.39 22.33 21.24
C LEU A 86 -15.63 21.27 22.05
N LYS A 87 -16.30 20.72 23.03
CA LYS A 87 -15.76 19.62 23.85
C LYS A 87 -16.20 18.29 23.28
N GLU A 88 -15.24 17.34 23.11
CA GLU A 88 -15.58 15.96 22.73
C GLU A 88 -16.49 15.31 23.77
N GLU A 89 -17.51 14.62 23.28
CA GLU A 89 -18.44 13.84 24.08
C GLU A 89 -18.11 12.35 23.95
N SER A 90 -17.80 11.70 25.07
CA SER A 90 -17.64 10.24 25.11
C SER A 90 -18.99 9.58 25.07
N TYR A 91 -19.40 9.04 23.93
CA TYR A 91 -20.68 8.35 23.79
C TYR A 91 -20.73 7.04 24.59
N LEU A 92 -21.45 7.06 25.70
CA LEU A 92 -22.25 5.93 26.17
C LEU A 92 -23.58 5.98 25.38
N LEU A 93 -23.96 4.87 24.76
CA LEU A 93 -25.19 4.72 23.97
C LEU A 93 -26.41 5.22 24.72
N GLY A 94 -26.92 6.41 24.36
CA GLY A 94 -28.20 6.91 24.83
C GLY A 94 -29.36 6.23 24.11
N GLU A 95 -30.45 5.96 24.81
CA GLU A 95 -31.70 5.39 24.28
C GLU A 95 -32.20 6.16 23.04
N ILE A 96 -32.51 5.43 21.97
CA ILE A 96 -33.06 5.97 20.72
C ILE A 96 -34.57 6.06 20.86
N LEU A 97 -35.10 7.25 20.74
CA LEU A 97 -36.54 7.48 20.69
C LEU A 97 -37.11 6.93 19.35
N VAL A 98 -37.94 5.92 19.41
CA VAL A 98 -38.60 5.31 18.25
C VAL A 98 -39.81 6.13 17.86
N THR A 99 -39.81 6.78 16.70
CA THR A 99 -40.94 7.45 16.07
C THR A 99 -41.71 6.53 15.12
N ALA A 100 -42.96 6.86 14.78
CA ALA A 100 -43.96 6.00 14.10
C ALA A 100 -43.58 5.51 12.66
N ASP A 101 -42.53 6.01 12.01
CA ASP A 101 -42.01 5.46 10.75
C ASP A 101 -40.82 4.59 11.10
N PRO A 102 -40.79 3.29 10.71
CA PRO A 102 -39.80 2.33 11.22
C PRO A 102 -38.34 2.60 10.80
N ASN A 103 -38.04 3.54 9.95
CA ASN A 103 -36.70 4.12 9.70
C ASN A 103 -36.68 5.06 8.46
N PRO A 104 -37.03 6.35 8.58
CA PRO A 104 -37.01 7.31 7.45
C PRO A 104 -35.59 7.45 6.86
N GLY A 105 -34.56 7.31 7.70
CA GLY A 105 -33.16 7.28 7.24
C GLY A 105 -32.88 6.17 6.24
N ARG A 106 -33.47 4.99 6.43
CA ARG A 106 -33.26 3.86 5.52
C ARG A 106 -33.90 4.08 4.14
N SER A 107 -35.07 4.68 4.09
CA SER A 107 -35.77 4.97 2.83
C SER A 107 -35.05 6.00 1.97
N LEU A 108 -34.51 7.05 2.60
CA LEU A 108 -33.67 8.04 1.95
C LEU A 108 -32.32 7.45 1.51
N MET A 109 -31.69 6.63 2.35
CA MET A 109 -30.45 5.96 2.00
C MET A 109 -30.58 5.03 0.80
N LYS A 110 -31.73 4.39 0.58
CA LYS A 110 -31.96 3.64 -0.67
C LYS A 110 -31.80 4.50 -1.90
N LYS A 111 -32.28 5.76 -1.87
CA LYS A 111 -32.10 6.73 -2.96
C LYS A 111 -30.60 7.11 -3.12
N VAL A 112 -29.89 7.37 -2.01
CA VAL A 112 -28.45 7.66 -2.05
C VAL A 112 -27.68 6.52 -2.73
N VAL A 113 -27.90 5.28 -2.30
CA VAL A 113 -27.24 4.09 -2.89
C VAL A 113 -27.65 3.91 -4.35
N SER A 114 -28.90 4.14 -4.73
CA SER A 114 -29.36 4.01 -6.14
C SER A 114 -28.76 5.07 -7.07
N GLN A 115 -28.39 6.25 -6.55
CA GLN A 115 -27.71 7.32 -7.30
C GLN A 115 -26.18 7.27 -7.19
N ASN A 116 -25.62 6.30 -6.44
CA ASN A 116 -24.19 6.17 -6.22
C ASN A 116 -23.41 6.16 -7.55
N GLU A 117 -23.76 5.28 -8.49
CA GLU A 117 -23.07 5.18 -9.78
C GLU A 117 -23.07 6.49 -10.58
N LYS A 118 -24.16 7.24 -10.53
CA LYS A 118 -24.28 8.53 -11.20
C LYS A 118 -23.40 9.59 -10.55
N ASN A 119 -23.27 9.56 -9.24
CA ASN A 119 -22.51 10.53 -8.47
C ASN A 119 -21.04 10.16 -8.31
N ASN A 120 -20.65 8.90 -8.63
CA ASN A 120 -19.27 8.44 -8.53
C ASN A 120 -18.37 9.17 -9.55
N PRO A 121 -17.33 9.90 -9.08
CA PRO A 121 -16.44 10.63 -9.97
C PRO A 121 -15.69 9.76 -10.98
N VAL A 122 -15.44 8.49 -10.65
CA VAL A 122 -14.81 7.52 -11.58
C VAL A 122 -15.64 7.31 -12.85
N ASN A 123 -16.95 7.57 -12.82
CA ASN A 123 -17.85 7.44 -13.96
C ASN A 123 -17.90 8.70 -14.85
N LEU A 124 -17.17 9.76 -14.51
CA LEU A 124 -17.01 10.94 -15.37
C LEU A 124 -16.03 10.63 -16.51
N ASN A 125 -16.27 11.22 -17.69
CA ASN A 125 -15.38 11.01 -18.83
C ASN A 125 -14.00 11.61 -18.60
N ARG A 126 -13.95 12.75 -17.91
CA ARG A 126 -12.69 13.44 -17.61
C ARG A 126 -12.79 14.26 -16.35
N ILE A 127 -11.73 14.25 -15.57
CA ILE A 127 -11.52 15.12 -14.42
C ILE A 127 -10.16 15.77 -14.58
N HIS A 128 -10.12 17.11 -14.53
CA HIS A 128 -8.88 17.85 -14.43
C HIS A 128 -8.91 18.68 -13.14
N THR A 129 -7.79 18.67 -12.38
CA THR A 129 -7.71 19.41 -11.12
C THR A 129 -6.27 19.68 -10.73
N ARG A 130 -6.03 20.81 -10.08
CA ARG A 130 -4.79 21.06 -9.35
C ARG A 130 -4.90 20.48 -7.96
N ARG A 131 -3.98 19.60 -7.61
CA ARG A 131 -3.87 18.97 -6.29
C ARG A 131 -2.82 19.66 -5.44
N TRP A 132 -3.17 19.94 -4.20
CA TRP A 132 -2.26 20.33 -3.17
C TRP A 132 -2.29 19.26 -2.06
N GLU A 133 -1.17 18.55 -1.88
CA GLU A 133 -1.03 17.46 -0.95
C GLU A 133 -0.12 17.86 0.21
N LEU A 134 -0.60 17.65 1.43
CA LEU A 134 0.15 17.82 2.67
C LEU A 134 0.27 16.47 3.36
N LYS A 135 1.49 16.10 3.78
CA LYS A 135 1.74 14.91 4.59
C LYS A 135 2.51 15.31 5.83
N GLU A 136 1.94 14.98 6.97
CA GLU A 136 2.53 15.20 8.28
C GLU A 136 2.71 13.88 8.99
N VAL A 137 3.87 13.67 9.59
CA VAL A 137 4.13 12.56 10.49
C VAL A 137 4.70 13.08 11.77
N GLY A 138 4.16 12.64 12.88
CA GLY A 138 4.55 13.08 14.21
C GLY A 138 4.37 12.00 15.27
N VAL A 139 4.73 12.34 16.48
CA VAL A 139 4.50 11.53 17.68
C VAL A 139 3.56 12.28 18.60
N PHE A 140 2.53 11.62 19.05
CA PHE A 140 1.58 12.09 20.06
C PHE A 140 1.89 11.44 21.40
N ASP A 141 2.03 12.26 22.43
CA ASP A 141 2.24 11.82 23.81
C ASP A 141 1.00 12.15 24.64
N PRO A 142 0.13 11.17 24.94
CA PRO A 142 -1.11 11.43 25.69
C PRO A 142 -0.85 11.93 27.12
N LYS A 143 0.34 11.61 27.69
CA LYS A 143 0.74 11.97 29.07
C LYS A 143 1.64 13.19 29.12
N ALA A 144 1.82 13.90 28.00
CA ALA A 144 2.67 15.08 27.97
C ALA A 144 2.05 16.21 28.81
N ASP A 145 2.69 16.51 29.95
CA ASP A 145 2.50 17.74 30.72
C ASP A 145 3.52 18.78 30.27
N GLU A 146 3.16 20.06 30.37
CA GLU A 146 4.03 21.19 29.99
C GLU A 146 5.46 21.11 30.58
N LYS A 147 5.61 20.45 31.73
CA LYS A 147 6.90 20.29 32.44
C LYS A 147 7.68 19.04 32.03
N ASN A 148 7.05 17.99 31.49
CA ASN A 148 7.66 16.67 31.27
C ASN A 148 7.90 16.29 29.79
N ILE A 149 7.56 17.16 28.85
CA ILE A 149 7.77 16.92 27.43
C ILE A 149 9.25 16.79 27.05
N THR A 150 10.13 17.21 27.95
CA THR A 150 11.57 17.32 27.73
C THR A 150 12.36 16.02 27.89
N SER A 151 11.83 15.01 28.57
CA SER A 151 12.58 13.79 28.90
C SER A 151 12.48 12.65 27.87
N GLY A 152 11.80 12.87 26.76
CA GLY A 152 11.58 11.83 25.76
C GLY A 152 12.72 11.70 24.77
N ILE A 153 13.46 10.71 24.88
CA ILE A 153 14.22 9.81 23.98
C ILE A 153 14.76 10.37 22.64
N ILE A 154 14.12 11.33 21.98
CA ILE A 154 14.52 11.80 20.65
C ILE A 154 15.20 13.18 20.69
N PHE A 155 14.88 14.09 21.62
CA PHE A 155 15.07 15.52 21.41
C PHE A 155 16.12 16.26 22.26
N GLY A 156 16.72 15.69 23.28
CA GLY A 156 17.78 16.34 24.08
C GLY A 156 17.46 17.80 24.50
N ASP A 157 18.49 18.67 24.54
CA ASP A 157 18.38 20.06 25.03
C ASP A 157 17.55 21.01 24.17
N LYS A 158 17.24 20.66 22.92
CA LYS A 158 16.39 21.45 22.01
C LYS A 158 14.89 21.39 22.32
N ALA A 159 14.49 20.54 23.26
CA ALA A 159 13.13 20.55 23.81
C ALA A 159 12.66 21.95 24.27
N ARG A 160 13.60 22.83 24.66
CA ARG A 160 13.30 24.24 25.01
C ARG A 160 12.79 25.06 23.84
N ILE A 161 13.27 24.80 22.63
CA ILE A 161 12.84 25.55 21.43
C ILE A 161 11.41 25.11 21.07
N PHE A 162 11.18 23.82 21.10
CA PHE A 162 9.82 23.28 20.88
C PHE A 162 8.81 23.76 21.93
N SER A 163 9.24 24.00 23.20
CA SER A 163 8.35 24.51 24.21
C SER A 163 7.83 25.91 23.87
N LYS A 164 8.66 26.78 23.30
CA LYS A 164 8.23 28.12 22.83
C LYS A 164 7.23 28.03 21.67
N LEU A 165 7.53 27.24 20.65
CA LEU A 165 6.65 27.07 19.48
C LEU A 165 5.30 26.42 19.85
N ARG A 166 5.31 25.49 20.83
CA ARG A 166 4.09 24.86 21.34
C ARG A 166 3.21 25.80 22.15
N GLN A 167 3.75 26.84 22.77
CA GLN A 167 2.95 27.86 23.46
C GLN A 167 2.15 28.70 22.49
N GLU A 168 2.54 28.74 21.20
CA GLU A 168 1.85 29.48 20.17
C GLU A 168 0.63 28.77 19.60
N ASP A 169 0.56 27.43 19.71
CA ASP A 169 -0.55 26.62 19.21
C ASP A 169 -0.82 25.41 20.15
N ASP A 170 -2.01 25.38 20.73
CA ASP A 170 -2.45 24.35 21.68
C ASP A 170 -2.49 22.96 21.05
N SER A 171 -2.73 22.85 19.76
CA SER A 171 -2.77 21.57 19.04
C SER A 171 -1.40 20.87 19.01
N LEU A 172 -0.30 21.62 19.14
CA LEU A 172 1.06 21.11 19.17
C LEU A 172 1.56 20.78 20.57
N LYS A 173 0.79 21.03 21.63
CA LYS A 173 1.21 20.77 23.03
C LYS A 173 1.52 19.30 23.27
N LYS A 174 0.76 18.39 22.67
CA LYS A 174 0.94 16.93 22.79
C LYS A 174 1.53 16.28 21.54
N GLU A 175 1.66 17.01 20.44
CA GLU A 175 2.20 16.51 19.18
C GLU A 175 3.62 17.02 18.93
N THR A 176 4.48 16.14 18.43
CA THR A 176 5.82 16.48 17.96
C THR A 176 5.94 16.09 16.51
N PRO A 177 5.87 17.04 15.58
CA PRO A 177 6.06 16.76 14.16
C PRO A 177 7.48 16.27 13.90
N LEU A 178 7.61 15.19 13.13
CA LEU A 178 8.87 14.61 12.70
C LEU A 178 9.17 14.88 11.25
N PHE A 179 8.14 14.91 10.43
CA PHE A 179 8.23 15.09 8.98
C PHE A 179 7.04 15.87 8.47
N PHE A 180 7.29 16.74 7.52
CA PHE A 180 6.26 17.45 6.79
C PHE A 180 6.62 17.54 5.31
N SER A 181 5.68 17.27 4.44
CA SER A 181 5.83 17.35 2.99
C SER A 181 4.66 18.09 2.38
N GLU A 182 4.97 18.94 1.41
CA GLU A 182 4.03 19.67 0.60
C GLU A 182 4.30 19.38 -0.88
N LYS A 183 3.26 19.05 -1.66
CA LYS A 183 3.36 18.78 -3.08
C LYS A 183 2.22 19.46 -3.81
N ILE A 184 2.53 20.11 -4.94
CA ILE A 184 1.55 20.66 -5.87
C ILE A 184 1.72 19.95 -7.20
N SER A 185 0.60 19.51 -7.77
CA SER A 185 0.56 18.78 -9.03
C SER A 185 -0.71 19.09 -9.81
N ASP A 186 -0.63 19.06 -11.14
CA ASP A 186 -1.79 18.99 -12.02
C ASP A 186 -2.14 17.53 -12.23
N TYR A 187 -3.38 17.16 -11.94
CA TYR A 187 -3.89 15.80 -12.04
C TYR A 187 -5.00 15.74 -13.09
N GLU A 188 -4.92 14.75 -13.94
CA GLU A 188 -5.92 14.47 -14.96
C GLU A 188 -6.27 12.99 -14.99
N LEU A 189 -7.56 12.71 -14.99
CA LEU A 189 -8.14 11.38 -15.18
C LEU A 189 -9.06 11.42 -16.39
N THR A 190 -8.86 10.52 -17.36
CA THR A 190 -9.75 10.29 -18.50
C THR A 190 -10.20 8.84 -18.45
N ARG A 191 -11.50 8.58 -18.70
CA ARG A 191 -12.08 7.25 -18.63
C ARG A 191 -11.92 6.48 -19.94
N ASP A 192 -12.15 7.12 -21.07
CA ASP A 192 -12.13 6.46 -22.37
C ASP A 192 -11.40 7.33 -23.42
N PRO A 193 -10.23 6.89 -23.91
CA PRO A 193 -9.45 5.77 -23.37
C PRO A 193 -8.93 6.08 -21.97
N PHE A 194 -8.85 5.07 -21.11
CA PHE A 194 -8.37 5.29 -19.74
C PHE A 194 -6.97 5.86 -19.74
N SER A 195 -6.83 6.99 -19.07
CA SER A 195 -5.54 7.64 -18.85
C SER A 195 -5.59 8.38 -17.51
N GLU A 196 -4.61 8.13 -16.71
CA GLU A 196 -4.40 8.86 -15.45
C GLU A 196 -3.01 9.49 -15.50
N SER A 197 -2.93 10.78 -15.27
CA SER A 197 -1.66 11.50 -15.30
C SER A 197 -1.56 12.48 -14.14
N GLU A 198 -0.37 12.61 -13.60
CA GLU A 198 -0.03 13.59 -12.59
C GLU A 198 1.27 14.29 -13.00
N ASN A 199 1.21 15.59 -13.20
CA ASN A 199 2.35 16.42 -13.48
C ASN A 199 2.75 17.18 -12.21
N GLN A 200 3.85 16.78 -11.58
CA GLN A 200 4.37 17.43 -10.39
C GLN A 200 4.92 18.82 -10.74
N ILE A 201 4.38 19.86 -10.11
CA ILE A 201 4.79 21.24 -10.29
C ILE A 201 5.86 21.61 -9.26
N ALA A 202 5.57 21.34 -7.98
CA ALA A 202 6.46 21.66 -6.89
C ALA A 202 6.37 20.63 -5.75
N VAL A 203 7.50 20.38 -5.11
CA VAL A 203 7.61 19.57 -3.90
C VAL A 203 8.54 20.23 -2.90
N ARG A 204 8.16 20.19 -1.64
CA ARG A 204 8.96 20.64 -0.51
C ARG A 204 8.85 19.65 0.62
N THR A 205 9.97 19.30 1.23
CA THR A 205 10.03 18.36 2.37
C THR A 205 10.89 18.92 3.48
N THR A 206 10.47 18.71 4.72
CA THR A 206 11.24 19.11 5.89
C THR A 206 11.13 18.07 6.99
N GLY A 207 12.10 18.06 7.93
CA GLY A 207 12.16 17.07 9.01
C GLY A 207 13.06 15.89 8.68
N PHE A 208 12.78 14.76 9.33
CA PHE A 208 13.51 13.52 9.12
C PHE A 208 13.24 12.94 7.73
N GLU A 209 14.19 12.17 7.19
CA GLU A 209 14.02 11.43 5.93
C GLU A 209 13.13 10.19 6.19
N THR A 210 11.88 10.42 6.54
CA THR A 210 10.91 9.40 6.99
C THR A 210 10.32 8.54 5.88
N ASP A 211 10.55 8.88 4.60
CA ASP A 211 10.27 7.99 3.48
C ASP A 211 10.85 6.59 3.69
N ARG A 212 11.91 6.47 4.46
CA ARG A 212 12.55 5.20 4.83
C ARG A 212 11.84 4.45 5.97
N LEU A 213 11.34 5.17 6.98
CA LEU A 213 10.63 4.59 8.13
C LEU A 213 9.17 4.28 7.80
N LEU A 214 8.59 5.09 6.95
CA LEU A 214 7.14 5.14 6.72
C LEU A 214 6.78 4.79 5.28
N GLU A 215 7.73 4.25 4.49
CA GLU A 215 7.46 3.82 3.11
C GLU A 215 6.15 3.02 2.99
N PRO A 216 5.84 2.06 3.88
CA PRO A 216 4.57 1.35 3.82
C PRO A 216 3.35 2.26 4.03
N LEU A 217 3.51 3.35 4.81
CA LEU A 217 2.45 4.27 5.18
C LEU A 217 2.31 5.41 4.18
N VAL A 218 3.42 5.87 3.63
CA VAL A 218 3.48 6.95 2.63
C VAL A 218 2.95 6.49 1.26
N LYS A 219 2.85 5.18 1.03
CA LYS A 219 2.25 4.61 -0.19
C LYS A 219 0.78 4.98 -0.37
N TRP A 220 0.09 5.34 0.72
CA TRP A 220 -1.31 5.72 0.69
C TRP A 220 -1.47 7.23 0.51
N ASN A 221 -2.47 7.62 -0.28
CA ASN A 221 -2.83 9.01 -0.46
C ASN A 221 -4.30 9.22 -0.05
N ALA A 222 -4.57 10.25 0.72
CA ALA A 222 -5.93 10.61 1.13
C ALA A 222 -6.85 10.92 -0.06
N GLY A 223 -6.27 11.37 -1.19
CA GLY A 223 -7.01 11.63 -2.42
C GLY A 223 -7.44 10.38 -3.18
N ASP A 224 -6.86 9.23 -2.85
CA ASP A 224 -7.18 7.96 -3.50
C ASP A 224 -8.38 7.25 -2.84
N ILE A 225 -8.93 7.80 -1.75
CA ILE A 225 -10.07 7.24 -1.03
C ILE A 225 -11.36 7.70 -1.70
N ASN A 226 -12.04 6.78 -2.36
CA ASN A 226 -13.34 7.00 -2.97
C ASN A 226 -14.45 6.35 -2.15
N LEU A 227 -15.27 7.13 -1.46
CA LEU A 227 -16.39 6.62 -0.66
C LEU A 227 -17.57 6.11 -1.50
N TYR A 228 -17.59 6.42 -2.80
CA TYR A 228 -18.61 5.89 -3.72
C TYR A 228 -18.33 4.44 -4.14
N ASP A 229 -17.12 3.92 -3.90
CA ASP A 229 -16.83 2.50 -4.12
C ASP A 229 -17.58 1.66 -3.09
N ASP A 230 -17.97 0.46 -3.46
CA ASP A 230 -18.67 -0.44 -2.55
C ASP A 230 -17.81 -0.80 -1.34
N TRP A 231 -16.51 -0.95 -1.56
CA TRP A 231 -15.50 -1.19 -0.54
C TRP A 231 -14.32 -0.24 -0.67
N VAL A 232 -13.97 0.41 0.41
CA VAL A 232 -12.77 1.26 0.52
C VAL A 232 -11.59 0.38 0.89
N LEU A 233 -10.57 0.34 0.04
CA LEU A 233 -9.35 -0.44 0.30
C LEU A 233 -8.37 0.39 1.14
N LEU A 234 -8.10 -0.06 2.38
CA LEU A 234 -7.09 0.50 3.28
C LEU A 234 -6.16 -0.63 3.74
N PHE A 235 -4.86 -0.48 3.57
CA PHE A 235 -3.86 -1.48 3.97
C PHE A 235 -4.12 -2.88 3.41
N ASN A 236 -4.56 -2.94 2.15
CA ASN A 236 -4.99 -4.16 1.45
C ASN A 236 -6.20 -4.86 2.08
N LYS A 237 -6.93 -4.19 2.96
CA LYS A 237 -8.21 -4.70 3.50
C LYS A 237 -9.37 -3.91 2.95
N ALA A 238 -10.45 -4.59 2.66
CA ALA A 238 -11.69 -4.00 2.19
C ALA A 238 -12.55 -3.56 3.38
N PHE A 239 -12.98 -2.30 3.38
CA PHE A 239 -13.91 -1.71 4.35
C PHE A 239 -15.18 -1.34 3.63
N VAL A 240 -16.33 -1.75 4.16
CA VAL A 240 -17.62 -1.46 3.54
C VAL A 240 -17.90 0.05 3.61
N SER A 241 -18.14 0.64 2.44
CA SER A 241 -18.57 2.04 2.39
C SER A 241 -20.00 2.19 2.91
N PRO A 242 -20.29 3.23 3.71
CA PRO A 242 -21.67 3.47 4.18
C PRO A 242 -22.63 3.89 3.06
N ILE A 243 -22.14 4.21 1.86
CA ILE A 243 -22.96 4.55 0.69
C ILE A 243 -22.81 3.55 -0.46
N GLY A 244 -22.04 2.48 -0.27
CA GLY A 244 -21.90 1.39 -1.24
C GLY A 244 -23.12 0.48 -1.30
N LYS A 245 -23.17 -0.42 -2.29
CA LYS A 245 -24.30 -1.35 -2.51
C LYS A 245 -24.56 -2.26 -1.31
N ASP A 246 -23.49 -2.68 -0.61
CA ASP A 246 -23.58 -3.59 0.55
C ASP A 246 -23.92 -2.86 1.87
N ALA A 247 -24.05 -1.55 1.86
CA ALA A 247 -24.20 -0.72 3.07
C ALA A 247 -25.34 -1.20 3.99
N PHE A 248 -26.47 -1.60 3.42
CA PHE A 248 -27.62 -2.07 4.20
C PHE A 248 -27.40 -3.39 4.93
N SER A 249 -26.44 -4.19 4.51
CA SER A 249 -26.06 -5.44 5.19
C SER A 249 -25.25 -5.17 6.45
N TYR A 250 -24.52 -4.06 6.49
CA TYR A 250 -23.53 -3.75 7.52
C TYR A 250 -23.91 -2.59 8.44
N TYR A 251 -24.82 -1.68 8.02
CA TYR A 251 -25.13 -0.47 8.77
C TYR A 251 -26.61 -0.29 9.09
N HIS A 252 -26.86 0.40 10.21
CA HIS A 252 -28.08 1.15 10.48
C HIS A 252 -27.86 2.62 10.18
N PHE A 253 -28.87 3.30 9.65
CA PHE A 253 -28.79 4.69 9.26
C PHE A 253 -29.84 5.51 10.01
N TYR A 254 -29.42 6.61 10.59
CA TYR A 254 -30.27 7.55 11.30
C TYR A 254 -30.05 8.95 10.75
N ILE A 255 -31.12 9.70 10.56
CA ILE A 255 -31.07 11.13 10.22
C ILE A 255 -30.81 11.87 11.51
N VAL A 256 -29.77 12.69 11.56
CA VAL A 256 -29.37 13.45 12.75
C VAL A 256 -29.63 14.93 12.59
N ASP A 257 -29.53 15.44 11.36
CA ASP A 257 -29.69 16.85 11.07
C ASP A 257 -30.14 17.10 9.63
N SER A 258 -30.79 18.25 9.38
CA SER A 258 -31.12 18.75 8.06
C SER A 258 -30.91 20.27 7.99
N LEU A 259 -30.10 20.72 7.03
CA LEU A 259 -29.77 22.11 6.81
C LEU A 259 -30.45 22.62 5.52
N SER A 260 -31.30 23.62 5.60
CA SER A 260 -31.88 24.30 4.43
C SER A 260 -30.85 25.17 3.73
N LEU A 261 -30.71 25.00 2.42
CA LEU A 261 -29.88 25.81 1.55
C LEU A 261 -30.70 26.90 0.82
N PRO A 262 -30.07 27.97 0.30
CA PRO A 262 -30.69 28.85 -0.64
C PRO A 262 -31.26 28.09 -1.85
N ARG A 263 -32.45 28.43 -2.35
CA ARG A 263 -33.21 27.77 -3.43
C ARG A 263 -34.04 26.55 -3.03
N GLY A 264 -34.30 26.33 -1.71
CA GLY A 264 -35.24 25.31 -1.24
C GLY A 264 -34.69 23.86 -1.25
N TYR A 265 -33.38 23.67 -1.38
CA TYR A 265 -32.71 22.38 -1.22
C TYR A 265 -32.29 22.16 0.23
N TYR A 266 -32.16 20.88 0.62
CA TYR A 266 -31.69 20.50 1.94
C TYR A 266 -30.44 19.65 1.84
N ASN A 267 -29.53 19.86 2.78
CA ASN A 267 -28.45 18.90 3.04
C ASN A 267 -28.90 18.09 4.27
N ILE A 268 -28.88 16.75 4.11
CA ILE A 268 -29.33 15.81 5.12
C ILE A 268 -28.14 15.06 5.67
N THR A 269 -27.95 15.13 6.98
CA THR A 269 -26.85 14.44 7.66
C THR A 269 -27.32 13.12 8.24
N PHE A 270 -26.64 12.05 7.86
CA PHE A 270 -26.85 10.70 8.32
C PHE A 270 -25.75 10.27 9.29
N GLN A 271 -26.15 9.49 10.29
CA GLN A 271 -25.24 8.70 11.11
C GLN A 271 -25.22 7.26 10.60
N ALA A 272 -24.03 6.73 10.31
CA ALA A 272 -23.80 5.31 10.02
C ALA A 272 -23.36 4.60 11.31
N ILE A 273 -24.17 3.64 11.77
CA ILE A 273 -23.86 2.80 12.94
C ILE A 273 -23.69 1.35 12.47
N PRO A 274 -22.53 0.72 12.72
CA PRO A 274 -22.30 -0.68 12.38
C PRO A 274 -23.32 -1.61 13.05
N LYS A 275 -23.85 -2.57 12.31
CA LYS A 275 -24.65 -3.68 12.88
C LYS A 275 -23.78 -4.62 13.72
N ASN A 276 -22.54 -4.82 13.25
CA ASN A 276 -21.54 -5.57 13.98
C ASN A 276 -20.21 -4.79 13.96
N TRP A 277 -19.78 -4.33 15.12
CA TRP A 277 -18.56 -3.54 15.31
C TRP A 277 -17.25 -4.27 15.02
N ARG A 278 -17.31 -5.59 14.80
CA ARG A 278 -16.17 -6.44 14.45
C ARG A 278 -15.96 -6.60 12.95
N ASP A 279 -16.91 -6.15 12.15
CA ASP A 279 -16.76 -6.16 10.71
C ASP A 279 -15.83 -5.02 10.27
N ASN A 280 -15.32 -5.11 9.05
CA ASN A 280 -14.52 -4.06 8.46
C ASN A 280 -15.45 -2.92 8.01
N VAL A 281 -15.82 -2.07 8.94
CA VAL A 281 -16.82 -1.01 8.78
C VAL A 281 -16.36 0.29 9.43
N PHE A 282 -16.94 1.37 8.96
CA PHE A 282 -16.77 2.68 9.53
C PHE A 282 -17.93 3.02 10.48
N THR A 283 -17.71 3.95 11.37
CA THR A 283 -18.76 4.64 12.10
C THR A 283 -18.58 6.13 11.92
N GLY A 284 -19.64 6.89 11.90
CA GLY A 284 -19.54 8.35 11.76
C GLY A 284 -20.72 8.92 11.01
N TYR A 285 -20.46 10.03 10.33
CA TYR A 285 -21.50 10.88 9.76
C TYR A 285 -21.12 11.26 8.33
N PHE A 286 -22.16 11.41 7.53
CA PHE A 286 -22.00 11.95 6.19
C PHE A 286 -23.26 12.75 5.83
N THR A 287 -23.06 13.77 5.03
CA THR A 287 -24.12 14.68 4.58
C THR A 287 -24.32 14.51 3.10
N VAL A 288 -25.56 14.42 2.67
CA VAL A 288 -25.95 14.34 1.26
C VAL A 288 -26.88 15.49 0.89
N ASN A 289 -26.84 15.92 -0.35
CA ASN A 289 -27.80 16.85 -0.90
C ASN A 289 -29.10 16.10 -1.27
N ASP A 290 -30.25 16.64 -0.91
CA ASP A 290 -31.56 15.97 -1.06
C ASP A 290 -32.06 15.84 -2.50
N SER A 291 -31.55 16.66 -3.44
CA SER A 291 -31.97 16.65 -4.84
C SER A 291 -31.11 15.75 -5.71
N SER A 292 -29.79 15.79 -5.51
CA SER A 292 -28.82 15.00 -6.29
C SER A 292 -28.45 13.69 -5.62
N PHE A 293 -28.69 13.54 -4.32
CA PHE A 293 -28.22 12.45 -3.46
C PHE A 293 -26.71 12.27 -3.46
N ALA A 294 -25.97 13.33 -3.86
CA ALA A 294 -24.51 13.35 -3.86
C ALA A 294 -23.98 13.68 -2.46
N LEU A 295 -22.79 13.17 -2.14
CA LEU A 295 -22.06 13.52 -0.93
C LEU A 295 -21.72 15.01 -0.94
N VAL A 296 -21.93 15.66 0.21
CA VAL A 296 -21.49 17.02 0.52
C VAL A 296 -20.30 16.96 1.47
N SER A 297 -20.37 16.08 2.48
CA SER A 297 -19.29 15.84 3.43
C SER A 297 -19.36 14.44 4.02
N ALA A 298 -18.24 13.98 4.56
CA ALA A 298 -18.15 12.75 5.35
C ALA A 298 -17.10 12.90 6.45
N ASP A 299 -17.40 12.38 7.64
CA ASP A 299 -16.47 12.21 8.76
C ASP A 299 -16.66 10.80 9.32
N LEU A 300 -15.79 9.90 8.89
CA LEU A 300 -15.86 8.48 9.16
C LEU A 300 -14.66 8.05 9.99
N ARG A 301 -14.90 7.25 11.01
CA ARG A 301 -13.87 6.63 11.85
C ARG A 301 -13.95 5.13 11.72
N LEU A 302 -12.82 4.47 11.81
CA LEU A 302 -12.79 3.01 11.86
C LEU A 302 -13.41 2.52 13.17
N SER A 303 -14.11 1.39 13.10
CA SER A 303 -14.57 0.69 14.30
C SER A 303 -13.37 0.28 15.16
N LYS A 304 -13.41 0.59 16.46
CA LYS A 304 -12.35 0.22 17.44
C LYS A 304 -12.11 -1.30 17.54
N ASN A 305 -13.09 -2.09 17.13
CA ASN A 305 -13.01 -3.55 17.19
C ASN A 305 -12.63 -4.19 15.85
N ALA A 306 -12.30 -3.38 14.84
CA ALA A 306 -11.81 -3.92 13.56
C ALA A 306 -10.47 -4.63 13.77
N ASN A 307 -10.33 -5.80 13.16
CA ASN A 307 -9.11 -6.61 13.29
C ASN A 307 -8.00 -6.06 12.39
N ILE A 308 -7.41 -4.92 12.79
CA ILE A 308 -6.26 -4.27 12.14
C ILE A 308 -5.13 -4.15 13.15
N ASN A 309 -3.93 -4.56 12.74
CA ASN A 309 -2.77 -4.49 13.59
C ASN A 309 -2.15 -3.09 13.61
N TYR A 310 -1.55 -2.73 14.73
CA TYR A 310 -0.73 -1.51 14.89
C TYR A 310 -1.48 -0.20 14.67
N ILE A 311 -2.73 -0.23 14.23
CA ILE A 311 -3.55 0.95 13.99
C ILE A 311 -4.54 1.08 15.14
N GLU A 312 -4.45 2.18 15.87
CA GLU A 312 -5.35 2.49 16.98
C GLU A 312 -6.59 3.23 16.48
N ALA A 313 -6.41 4.12 15.51
CA ALA A 313 -7.50 4.86 14.93
C ALA A 313 -7.24 5.23 13.45
N ILE A 314 -8.30 5.20 12.66
CA ILE A 314 -8.37 5.79 11.31
C ILE A 314 -9.55 6.75 11.30
N ARG A 315 -9.32 7.96 10.80
CA ARG A 315 -10.37 8.95 10.53
C ARG A 315 -10.25 9.43 9.10
N ILE A 316 -11.35 9.41 8.36
CA ILE A 316 -11.47 9.90 6.99
C ILE A 316 -12.44 11.05 7.02
N GLN A 317 -12.00 12.23 6.58
CA GLN A 317 -12.84 13.39 6.44
C GLN A 317 -12.80 13.86 4.99
N GLN A 318 -13.96 14.00 4.37
CA GLN A 318 -14.06 14.44 2.98
C GLN A 318 -15.06 15.57 2.84
N GLN A 319 -14.73 16.53 1.98
CA GLN A 319 -15.57 17.64 1.59
C GLN A 319 -15.74 17.66 0.09
N TYR A 320 -16.96 17.83 -0.36
CA TYR A 320 -17.33 17.93 -1.75
C TYR A 320 -17.90 19.32 -2.04
N ALA A 321 -17.58 19.88 -3.18
CA ALA A 321 -18.08 21.16 -3.64
C ALA A 321 -18.62 21.05 -5.06
N LEU A 322 -19.49 21.97 -5.43
CA LEU A 322 -20.00 22.05 -6.80
C LEU A 322 -18.87 22.46 -7.75
N ALA A 323 -18.60 21.63 -8.72
CA ALA A 323 -17.67 21.86 -9.81
C ALA A 323 -18.41 21.93 -11.15
N ALA A 324 -17.93 22.77 -12.06
CA ALA A 324 -18.53 22.95 -13.36
C ALA A 324 -18.32 21.70 -14.25
N ASP A 325 -19.40 21.13 -14.76
CA ASP A 325 -19.38 20.11 -15.79
C ASP A 325 -19.49 20.83 -17.16
N VAL A 326 -18.35 20.93 -17.83
CA VAL A 326 -18.21 21.69 -19.08
C VAL A 326 -19.05 21.10 -20.21
N SER A 327 -19.28 19.79 -20.19
CA SER A 327 -20.05 19.11 -21.27
C SER A 327 -21.54 19.37 -21.19
N THR A 328 -22.09 19.54 -20.00
CA THR A 328 -23.54 19.70 -19.74
C THR A 328 -23.94 21.13 -19.37
N GLY A 329 -22.97 22.01 -19.07
CA GLY A 329 -23.23 23.34 -18.53
C GLY A 329 -23.84 23.33 -17.12
N SER A 330 -23.89 22.17 -16.45
CA SER A 330 -24.41 21.98 -15.10
C SER A 330 -23.26 21.91 -14.08
N SER A 331 -23.60 21.88 -12.79
CA SER A 331 -22.62 21.66 -11.72
C SER A 331 -22.88 20.33 -11.04
N ARG A 332 -21.79 19.63 -10.67
CA ARG A 332 -21.83 18.38 -9.92
C ARG A 332 -20.96 18.47 -8.66
N TYR A 333 -21.32 17.75 -7.62
CA TYR A 333 -20.46 17.62 -6.45
C TYR A 333 -19.22 16.83 -6.81
N SER A 334 -18.05 17.40 -6.53
CA SER A 334 -16.74 16.79 -6.71
C SER A 334 -15.91 16.93 -5.44
N LEU A 335 -14.97 16.01 -5.22
CA LEU A 335 -14.09 16.06 -4.04
C LEU A 335 -13.26 17.34 -4.06
N LYS A 336 -13.40 18.14 -3.01
CA LYS A 336 -12.64 19.38 -2.80
C LYS A 336 -11.49 19.16 -1.82
N GLU A 337 -11.75 18.48 -0.70
CA GLU A 337 -10.74 18.17 0.30
C GLU A 337 -10.93 16.75 0.82
N SER A 338 -9.84 16.04 1.02
CA SER A 338 -9.80 14.75 1.71
C SER A 338 -8.71 14.75 2.76
N LYS A 339 -9.04 14.37 3.99
CA LYS A 339 -8.11 14.21 5.10
C LYS A 339 -8.15 12.78 5.59
N LEU A 340 -7.00 12.16 5.71
CA LEU A 340 -6.80 10.86 6.33
C LEU A 340 -5.90 11.02 7.54
N SER A 341 -6.40 10.69 8.72
CA SER A 341 -5.63 10.67 9.95
C SER A 341 -5.48 9.23 10.43
N LEU A 342 -4.26 8.81 10.66
CA LEU A 342 -3.87 7.48 11.10
C LEU A 342 -3.13 7.58 12.42
N GLN A 343 -3.53 6.80 13.40
CA GLN A 343 -2.84 6.67 14.68
C GLN A 343 -2.26 5.25 14.79
N TYR A 344 -0.95 5.16 14.96
CA TYR A 344 -0.23 3.89 15.08
C TYR A 344 0.29 3.71 16.49
N LEU A 345 0.17 2.50 17.03
CA LEU A 345 0.87 2.13 18.23
C LEU A 345 2.37 2.12 17.93
N ALA A 346 3.09 3.05 18.53
CA ALA A 346 4.55 3.13 18.42
C ALA A 346 5.29 2.08 19.26
N ASN A 347 4.55 1.26 20.02
CA ASN A 347 5.12 0.28 20.95
C ASN A 347 5.61 -0.98 20.22
N LEU A 348 6.78 -0.88 19.60
CA LEU A 348 7.51 -2.01 19.03
C LEU A 348 8.07 -2.98 20.09
N GLU A 349 8.11 -2.59 21.37
CA GLU A 349 8.47 -3.46 22.48
C GLU A 349 7.45 -4.59 22.67
N SER A 350 6.18 -4.33 22.37
CA SER A 350 5.13 -5.36 22.35
C SER A 350 5.40 -6.47 21.33
N LEU A 351 6.31 -6.25 20.39
CA LEU A 351 6.76 -7.22 19.39
C LEU A 351 7.93 -8.08 19.87
N GLY A 352 8.38 -7.89 21.12
CA GLY A 352 9.56 -8.59 21.62
C GLY A 352 10.86 -8.16 20.95
N ILE A 353 10.86 -7.06 20.19
CA ILE A 353 12.05 -6.47 19.60
C ILE A 353 12.62 -5.50 20.64
N PRO A 354 13.76 -5.82 21.28
CA PRO A 354 14.39 -4.90 22.22
C PRO A 354 14.92 -3.70 21.42
N LEU A 355 14.13 -2.64 21.36
CA LEU A 355 14.60 -1.38 20.81
C LEU A 355 15.36 -0.62 21.90
N PRO A 356 16.51 -0.02 21.56
CA PRO A 356 17.20 0.87 22.49
C PRO A 356 16.48 2.21 22.69
N ILE A 357 15.28 2.31 22.11
CA ILE A 357 14.40 3.46 22.17
C ILE A 357 13.02 2.95 22.58
N SER A 358 12.68 3.11 23.88
CA SER A 358 11.31 2.93 24.34
C SER A 358 10.50 4.16 23.94
N LEU A 359 9.51 3.97 23.07
CA LEU A 359 8.53 5.00 22.77
C LEU A 359 7.44 5.07 23.87
N GLY A 360 7.42 4.12 24.80
CA GLY A 360 6.44 4.05 25.87
C GLY A 360 4.99 4.05 25.34
N ASP A 361 4.10 4.81 25.99
CA ASP A 361 2.70 4.96 25.58
C ASP A 361 2.48 5.97 24.43
N LYS A 362 3.52 6.33 23.69
CA LYS A 362 3.44 7.31 22.60
C LYS A 362 2.85 6.69 21.36
N ILE A 363 2.08 7.50 20.62
CA ILE A 363 1.36 7.13 19.43
C ILE A 363 1.98 7.85 18.23
N MET A 364 2.32 7.16 17.16
CA MET A 364 2.68 7.81 15.91
C MET A 364 1.40 8.27 15.19
N ILE A 365 1.41 9.51 14.72
CA ILE A 365 0.32 10.08 13.94
C ILE A 365 0.82 10.36 12.53
N CYS A 366 0.04 9.92 11.54
CA CYS A 366 0.23 10.30 10.15
C CYS A 366 -1.03 11.01 9.67
N LYS A 367 -0.90 12.27 9.26
CA LYS A 367 -1.99 13.08 8.71
C LYS A 367 -1.69 13.36 7.23
N MET A 368 -2.63 13.06 6.38
CA MET A 368 -2.56 13.35 4.95
C MET A 368 -3.75 14.20 4.56
N THR A 369 -3.50 15.33 3.92
CA THR A 369 -4.54 16.22 3.40
C THR A 369 -4.32 16.44 1.92
N VAL A 370 -5.37 16.25 1.14
CA VAL A 370 -5.39 16.57 -0.30
C VAL A 370 -6.48 17.59 -0.55
N ARG A 371 -6.12 18.74 -1.14
CA ARG A 371 -7.07 19.77 -1.58
C ARG A 371 -7.04 19.87 -3.09
N HIS A 372 -8.21 19.98 -3.68
CA HIS A 372 -8.42 20.13 -5.09
C HIS A 372 -8.86 21.55 -5.40
N SER A 373 -8.18 22.21 -6.32
CA SER A 373 -8.57 23.52 -6.88
C SER A 373 -8.68 23.40 -8.40
N GLU A 374 -9.28 24.41 -9.04
CA GLU A 374 -9.43 24.44 -10.50
C GLU A 374 -10.10 23.15 -11.05
N ILE A 375 -11.12 22.65 -10.35
CA ILE A 375 -11.80 21.39 -10.70
C ILE A 375 -12.65 21.61 -11.95
N LEU A 376 -12.30 20.92 -13.04
CA LEU A 376 -13.04 20.93 -14.29
C LEU A 376 -13.46 19.50 -14.63
N LEU A 377 -14.77 19.30 -14.81
CA LEU A 377 -15.35 18.01 -15.16
C LEU A 377 -15.70 18.00 -16.66
N ASN A 378 -15.38 16.90 -17.34
CA ASN A 378 -15.69 16.70 -18.76
C ASN A 378 -15.21 17.84 -19.71
N ALA A 379 -14.17 18.57 -19.33
CA ALA A 379 -13.57 19.60 -20.18
C ALA A 379 -12.87 18.98 -21.39
N ALA A 380 -12.86 19.70 -22.51
CA ALA A 380 -12.10 19.29 -23.69
C ALA A 380 -10.59 19.23 -23.36
N GLN A 381 -9.87 18.36 -24.07
CA GLN A 381 -8.44 18.13 -23.81
C GLN A 381 -7.63 19.41 -23.94
N ALA A 382 -6.98 19.85 -22.87
CA ALA A 382 -5.89 20.80 -22.99
C ALA A 382 -4.72 20.09 -23.70
N ALA A 383 -4.22 20.63 -24.78
CA ALA A 383 -3.24 20.00 -25.67
C ALA A 383 -1.91 19.58 -25.01
N THR A 384 -1.69 19.93 -23.77
CA THR A 384 -0.45 19.75 -23.00
C THR A 384 -0.31 18.39 -22.30
N PHE A 385 -1.38 17.61 -22.12
CA PHE A 385 -1.37 16.44 -21.24
C PHE A 385 -1.62 15.09 -21.91
N ALA A 386 -1.68 15.02 -23.24
CA ALA A 386 -2.00 13.79 -23.99
C ALA A 386 -0.85 12.77 -24.00
N LYS A 387 -0.51 12.18 -22.85
CA LYS A 387 0.28 10.95 -22.78
C LYS A 387 -0.59 9.85 -22.18
N SER A 388 -1.19 9.03 -23.05
CA SER A 388 -1.99 7.88 -22.62
C SER A 388 -1.13 6.89 -21.80
N GLY A 389 -1.59 6.54 -20.61
CA GLY A 389 -0.92 5.55 -19.77
C GLY A 389 -1.52 5.47 -18.38
N ALA A 390 -1.27 4.38 -17.66
CA ALA A 390 -1.57 4.29 -16.25
C ALA A 390 -0.59 5.16 -15.45
N LEU A 391 -1.07 5.73 -14.36
CA LEU A 391 -0.26 6.62 -13.51
C LEU A 391 0.94 5.86 -12.91
N VAL A 392 2.12 6.38 -13.16
CA VAL A 392 3.36 5.92 -12.50
C VAL A 392 4.01 7.13 -11.82
N THR A 393 3.88 7.20 -10.50
CA THR A 393 4.44 8.31 -9.70
C THR A 393 5.71 7.87 -8.97
N SER A 394 6.66 8.79 -8.80
CA SER A 394 7.81 8.55 -7.92
C SER A 394 7.40 8.71 -6.45
N ILE A 395 7.86 7.81 -5.60
CA ILE A 395 7.68 7.92 -4.14
C ILE A 395 8.64 8.97 -3.56
N ASN A 396 9.79 9.17 -4.21
CA ASN A 396 10.79 10.10 -3.73
C ASN A 396 10.35 11.55 -4.01
N LEU A 397 10.12 12.26 -2.93
CA LEU A 397 9.80 13.68 -2.94
C LEU A 397 11.12 14.46 -2.93
N LEU A 398 11.71 14.66 -4.11
CA LEU A 398 12.90 15.54 -4.23
C LEU A 398 12.43 16.99 -4.12
N ASP A 399 12.95 17.71 -3.14
CA ASP A 399 12.69 19.14 -2.95
C ASP A 399 13.06 19.91 -4.21
N THR A 400 12.13 20.70 -4.76
CA THR A 400 12.34 21.50 -5.97
C THR A 400 13.11 22.78 -5.71
N GLY A 401 13.38 23.13 -4.44
CA GLY A 401 14.21 24.25 -4.05
C GLY A 401 13.59 25.63 -4.30
N HIS A 402 12.27 25.71 -4.50
CA HIS A 402 11.58 26.99 -4.70
C HIS A 402 11.45 27.78 -3.39
N ASP A 403 11.45 29.10 -3.50
CA ASP A 403 11.28 30.03 -2.39
C ASP A 403 9.81 30.14 -1.92
N GLU A 404 9.57 30.81 -0.79
CA GLU A 404 8.24 30.94 -0.20
C GLU A 404 7.30 31.81 -1.07
N VAL A 405 7.85 32.72 -1.86
CA VAL A 405 7.06 33.56 -2.77
C VAL A 405 6.42 32.70 -3.86
N TYR A 406 7.19 31.78 -4.43
CA TYR A 406 6.71 30.81 -5.41
C TYR A 406 5.61 29.90 -4.83
N TRP A 407 5.82 29.39 -3.61
CA TRP A 407 4.85 28.55 -2.91
C TRP A 407 3.55 29.30 -2.60
N THR A 408 3.66 30.56 -2.13
CA THR A 408 2.49 31.39 -1.80
C THR A 408 1.64 31.68 -3.04
N ALA A 409 2.25 31.82 -4.20
CA ALA A 409 1.55 32.06 -5.47
C ALA A 409 0.80 30.80 -5.98
N LEU A 410 1.28 29.60 -5.65
CA LEU A 410 0.71 28.36 -6.16
C LEU A 410 -0.27 27.67 -5.21
N ARG A 411 -0.20 27.95 -3.91
CA ARG A 411 -1.09 27.34 -2.92
C ARG A 411 -2.53 27.80 -3.14
N PRO A 412 -3.51 26.92 -3.08
CA PRO A 412 -4.93 27.30 -3.12
C PRO A 412 -5.35 28.10 -1.88
N ASP A 413 -4.71 27.85 -0.74
CA ASP A 413 -4.90 28.54 0.53
C ASP A 413 -3.56 28.81 1.19
N SER A 414 -3.44 29.89 1.98
CA SER A 414 -2.27 30.15 2.81
C SER A 414 -2.09 29.06 3.87
N LEU A 415 -0.83 28.79 4.26
CA LEU A 415 -0.56 27.90 5.39
C LEU A 415 -1.28 28.41 6.65
N THR A 416 -1.84 27.49 7.41
CA THR A 416 -2.33 27.79 8.75
C THR A 416 -1.15 28.09 9.67
N LYS A 417 -1.40 28.80 10.79
CA LYS A 417 -0.38 29.06 11.80
C LYS A 417 0.29 27.75 12.26
N ARG A 418 -0.51 26.69 12.46
CA ARG A 418 -0.02 25.35 12.83
C ARG A 418 0.93 24.78 11.78
N GLU A 419 0.55 24.79 10.49
CA GLU A 419 1.38 24.27 9.39
C GLU A 419 2.70 25.03 9.27
N ALA A 420 2.70 26.35 9.43
CA ALA A 420 3.92 27.16 9.44
C ALA A 420 4.85 26.79 10.62
N LEU A 421 4.30 26.60 11.83
CA LEU A 421 5.05 26.17 13.00
C LEU A 421 5.64 24.75 12.82
N ILE A 422 4.91 23.84 12.15
CA ILE A 422 5.42 22.49 11.83
C ILE A 422 6.64 22.56 10.91
N TYR A 423 6.62 23.44 9.89
CA TYR A 423 7.81 23.67 9.04
C TYR A 423 9.01 24.07 9.86
N GLU A 424 8.84 25.01 10.77
CA GLU A 424 9.92 25.51 11.62
C GLU A 424 10.43 24.41 12.56
N MET A 425 9.53 23.68 13.25
CA MET A 425 9.90 22.60 14.13
C MET A 425 10.65 21.48 13.42
N ALA A 426 10.14 21.04 12.27
CA ALA A 426 10.75 19.97 11.49
C ALA A 426 12.13 20.37 10.92
N ALA A 427 12.31 21.63 10.50
CA ALA A 427 13.60 22.15 10.06
C ALA A 427 14.64 22.15 11.18
N GLN A 428 14.23 22.50 12.41
CA GLN A 428 15.10 22.49 13.57
C GLN A 428 15.54 21.08 13.98
N LEU A 429 14.67 20.05 13.81
CA LEU A 429 15.04 18.65 14.06
C LEU A 429 16.17 18.18 13.14
N LYS A 430 16.14 18.53 11.88
CA LYS A 430 17.18 18.18 10.90
C LYS A 430 18.55 18.75 11.26
N SER A 431 18.60 19.83 12.01
CA SER A 431 19.85 20.45 12.48
C SER A 431 20.44 19.80 13.75
N ASP A 432 19.72 18.83 14.37
CA ASP A 432 20.20 18.14 15.58
C ASP A 432 20.90 16.82 15.25
N THR A 433 22.22 16.78 15.43
CA THR A 433 23.05 15.61 15.15
C THR A 433 22.61 14.36 15.92
N ARG A 434 22.17 14.50 17.17
CA ARG A 434 21.73 13.39 18.01
C ARG A 434 20.40 12.80 17.52
N ALA A 435 19.47 13.67 17.13
CA ALA A 435 18.20 13.27 16.53
C ALA A 435 18.42 12.53 15.21
N VAL A 436 19.31 13.03 14.36
CA VAL A 436 19.68 12.41 13.07
C VAL A 436 20.32 11.02 13.26
N VAL A 437 21.19 10.84 14.27
CA VAL A 437 21.79 9.52 14.57
C VAL A 437 20.73 8.51 15.01
N LYS A 438 19.80 8.92 15.88
CA LYS A 438 18.69 8.06 16.33
C LYS A 438 17.73 7.71 15.21
N GLU A 439 17.40 8.66 14.34
CA GLU A 439 16.61 8.43 13.12
C GLU A 439 17.27 7.37 12.22
N LYS A 440 18.57 7.52 11.94
CA LYS A 440 19.32 6.56 11.13
C LYS A 440 19.30 5.16 11.76
N PHE A 441 19.47 5.07 13.06
CA PHE A 441 19.40 3.79 13.76
C PHE A 441 18.02 3.15 13.65
N LEU A 442 16.95 3.91 13.91
CA LEU A 442 15.58 3.42 13.82
C LEU A 442 15.22 3.04 12.37
N SER A 443 15.59 3.87 11.39
CA SER A 443 15.37 3.57 9.97
C SER A 443 16.10 2.30 9.55
N THR A 444 17.29 2.04 10.08
CA THR A 444 18.07 0.83 9.82
C THR A 444 17.36 -0.43 10.34
N ILE A 445 16.79 -0.38 11.53
CA ILE A 445 16.04 -1.52 12.09
C ILE A 445 14.77 -1.79 11.28
N VAL A 446 13.99 -0.76 10.98
CA VAL A 446 12.70 -0.91 10.29
C VAL A 446 12.88 -1.30 8.82
N SER A 447 13.83 -0.69 8.12
CA SER A 447 14.06 -0.96 6.70
C SER A 447 14.95 -2.18 6.43
N GLY A 448 15.70 -2.63 7.45
CA GLY A 448 16.69 -3.70 7.30
C GLY A 448 17.91 -3.29 6.45
N VAL A 449 18.11 -2.00 6.17
CA VAL A 449 19.25 -1.48 5.41
C VAL A 449 19.91 -0.30 6.12
N TYR A 450 21.23 -0.18 5.98
CA TYR A 450 21.98 0.93 6.56
C TYR A 450 22.27 2.01 5.52
N TYR A 451 21.81 3.22 5.77
CA TYR A 451 21.96 4.35 4.84
C TYR A 451 23.24 5.13 5.08
N ILE A 452 24.05 5.27 4.03
CA ILE A 452 25.24 6.10 4.01
C ILE A 452 24.89 7.43 3.36
N GLY A 453 24.60 8.42 4.20
CA GLY A 453 24.04 9.68 3.71
C GLY A 453 22.70 9.45 3.00
N SER A 454 22.43 10.29 2.02
CA SER A 454 21.26 10.14 1.12
C SER A 454 21.65 9.57 -0.25
N GLN A 455 22.85 9.01 -0.36
CA GLN A 455 23.48 8.64 -1.62
C GLN A 455 23.52 7.14 -1.85
N PHE A 456 23.81 6.37 -0.79
CA PHE A 456 23.98 4.91 -0.86
C PHE A 456 23.28 4.24 0.31
N TYR A 457 22.99 2.95 0.16
CA TYR A 457 22.66 2.09 1.28
C TYR A 457 23.34 0.73 1.18
N ILE A 458 23.60 0.15 2.36
CA ILE A 458 24.16 -1.18 2.53
C ILE A 458 23.04 -2.08 3.04
N GLY A 459 22.90 -3.26 2.46
CA GLY A 459 21.92 -4.24 2.91
C GLY A 459 21.24 -5.02 1.78
N PRO A 460 20.34 -5.94 2.13
CA PRO A 460 19.71 -6.16 3.46
C PRO A 460 20.68 -6.62 4.54
N LEU A 461 20.53 -6.10 5.76
CA LEU A 461 21.43 -6.44 6.88
C LEU A 461 21.34 -7.91 7.29
N GLY A 462 20.15 -8.53 7.15
CA GLY A 462 19.94 -9.94 7.44
C GLY A 462 20.72 -10.89 6.51
N SER A 463 21.27 -10.38 5.40
CA SER A 463 22.10 -11.15 4.45
C SER A 463 23.60 -10.89 4.58
N LEU A 464 24.04 -10.00 5.53
CA LEU A 464 25.46 -9.76 5.76
C LEU A 464 26.20 -11.03 6.20
N ILE A 465 25.53 -11.84 7.01
CA ILE A 465 26.06 -13.12 7.50
C ILE A 465 24.97 -14.16 7.32
N SER A 466 25.33 -15.27 6.66
CA SER A 466 24.46 -16.43 6.51
C SER A 466 25.26 -17.72 6.63
N TYR A 467 24.55 -18.83 6.73
CA TYR A 467 25.19 -20.16 6.77
C TYR A 467 24.49 -21.12 5.82
N ASN A 468 25.29 -21.84 5.05
CA ASN A 468 24.79 -22.96 4.25
C ASN A 468 25.85 -24.10 4.17
N ARG A 469 25.40 -25.28 3.74
CA ARG A 469 26.25 -26.48 3.73
C ARG A 469 27.37 -26.45 2.72
N ILE A 470 27.27 -25.67 1.66
CA ILE A 470 28.28 -25.56 0.60
C ILE A 470 29.34 -24.56 1.02
N GLU A 471 28.93 -23.35 1.38
CA GLU A 471 29.82 -22.22 1.64
C GLU A 471 30.28 -22.12 3.11
N GLY A 472 29.63 -22.87 4.02
CA GLY A 472 29.83 -22.67 5.47
C GLY A 472 29.25 -21.32 5.90
N ILE A 473 29.99 -20.57 6.70
CA ILE A 473 29.66 -19.17 7.01
C ILE A 473 29.97 -18.34 5.77
N ARG A 474 28.99 -17.56 5.35
CA ARG A 474 29.05 -16.64 4.22
C ARG A 474 28.94 -15.21 4.69
N PHE A 475 29.87 -14.37 4.27
CA PHE A 475 29.83 -12.93 4.42
C PHE A 475 29.41 -12.30 3.10
N ARG A 476 28.47 -11.33 3.14
CA ARG A 476 28.01 -10.62 1.96
C ARG A 476 27.89 -9.12 2.23
N LEU A 477 28.50 -8.32 1.38
CA LEU A 477 28.35 -6.87 1.40
C LEU A 477 27.62 -6.44 0.12
N SER A 478 26.42 -5.88 0.27
CA SER A 478 25.62 -5.37 -0.84
C SER A 478 25.52 -3.86 -0.72
N VAL A 479 25.71 -3.14 -1.84
CA VAL A 479 25.63 -1.68 -1.92
C VAL A 479 24.71 -1.28 -3.07
N ARG A 480 23.90 -0.24 -2.87
CA ARG A 480 23.05 0.33 -3.91
C ARG A 480 23.10 1.85 -3.86
N THR A 481 23.06 2.49 -5.04
CA THR A 481 22.91 3.95 -5.17
C THR A 481 21.45 4.35 -4.97
N MET A 482 21.26 5.58 -4.51
CA MET A 482 19.93 6.19 -4.39
C MET A 482 19.68 7.24 -5.46
N GLU A 483 18.42 7.57 -5.72
CA GLU A 483 17.97 8.49 -6.75
C GLU A 483 18.53 9.92 -6.59
N LYS A 484 19.02 10.28 -5.39
CA LYS A 484 19.70 11.58 -5.16
C LYS A 484 21.00 11.74 -5.93
N ILE A 485 21.76 10.65 -6.16
CA ILE A 485 22.99 10.72 -6.98
C ILE A 485 22.64 10.77 -8.46
N PHE A 486 21.81 9.81 -8.88
CA PHE A 486 21.41 9.67 -10.26
C PHE A 486 19.88 9.56 -10.33
N PRO A 487 19.14 10.63 -10.63
CA PRO A 487 17.67 10.60 -10.58
C PRO A 487 17.00 9.54 -11.46
N LYS A 488 17.67 9.11 -12.53
CA LYS A 488 17.14 8.13 -13.50
C LYS A 488 17.95 6.84 -13.58
N SER A 489 19.13 6.76 -12.97
CA SER A 489 20.03 5.60 -13.10
C SER A 489 20.44 5.08 -11.74
N GLY A 490 20.38 3.78 -11.54
CA GLY A 490 20.80 3.12 -10.30
C GLY A 490 21.83 2.04 -10.54
N ILE A 491 22.89 2.05 -9.73
CA ILE A 491 23.90 1.01 -9.69
C ILE A 491 23.69 0.19 -8.41
N TYR A 492 23.70 -1.11 -8.52
CA TYR A 492 23.62 -2.02 -7.39
C TYR A 492 24.58 -3.20 -7.58
N GLY A 493 25.01 -3.77 -6.47
CA GLY A 493 25.85 -4.95 -6.52
C GLY A 493 26.16 -5.52 -5.17
N HIS A 494 26.78 -6.71 -5.16
CA HIS A 494 27.29 -7.31 -3.94
C HIS A 494 28.59 -8.08 -4.22
N ILE A 495 29.36 -8.25 -3.14
CA ILE A 495 30.47 -9.18 -3.05
C ILE A 495 30.20 -10.10 -1.86
N ALA A 496 30.43 -11.41 -2.03
CA ALA A 496 30.28 -12.37 -0.96
C ALA A 496 31.47 -13.37 -0.97
N TYR A 497 31.77 -13.92 0.23
CA TYR A 497 32.82 -14.91 0.42
C TYR A 497 32.34 -16.00 1.37
N GLY A 498 32.49 -17.25 1.01
CA GLY A 498 32.17 -18.41 1.83
C GLY A 498 33.44 -19.01 2.42
N LEU A 499 33.41 -19.27 3.73
CA LEU A 499 34.60 -19.79 4.44
C LEU A 499 34.94 -21.24 4.11
N LYS A 500 33.96 -22.03 3.65
CA LYS A 500 34.18 -23.46 3.38
C LYS A 500 34.55 -23.74 1.93
N ASP A 501 33.94 -23.04 0.98
CA ASP A 501 34.22 -23.18 -0.45
C ASP A 501 35.31 -22.23 -0.93
N GLU A 502 35.81 -21.34 -0.07
CA GLU A 502 36.91 -20.40 -0.32
C GLU A 502 36.76 -19.60 -1.62
N ARG A 503 35.51 -19.31 -2.00
CA ARG A 503 35.18 -18.73 -3.29
C ARG A 503 34.53 -17.36 -3.15
N PHE A 504 34.98 -16.40 -3.98
CA PHE A 504 34.33 -15.11 -4.12
C PHE A 504 33.14 -15.22 -5.06
N LYS A 505 32.07 -14.52 -4.70
CA LYS A 505 30.87 -14.33 -5.50
C LYS A 505 30.62 -12.85 -5.66
N SER A 506 30.02 -12.45 -6.76
CA SER A 506 29.79 -11.04 -7.05
C SER A 506 28.57 -10.83 -7.92
N SER A 507 27.97 -9.67 -7.79
CA SER A 507 27.02 -9.16 -8.77
C SER A 507 27.18 -7.66 -8.95
N ILE A 508 26.88 -7.18 -10.15
CA ILE A 508 26.78 -5.77 -10.48
C ILE A 508 25.64 -5.57 -11.46
N GLY A 509 24.86 -4.51 -11.28
CA GLY A 509 23.77 -4.17 -12.20
C GLY A 509 23.59 -2.67 -12.32
N LEU A 510 23.19 -2.26 -13.51
CA LEU A 510 22.82 -0.90 -13.86
C LEU A 510 21.34 -0.90 -14.27
N ARG A 511 20.56 0.01 -13.72
CA ARG A 511 19.19 0.28 -14.12
C ARG A 511 19.08 1.71 -14.60
N HIS A 512 18.35 1.93 -15.69
CA HIS A 512 18.08 3.26 -16.21
C HIS A 512 16.60 3.43 -16.54
N ILE A 513 15.94 4.43 -15.99
CA ILE A 513 14.55 4.79 -16.29
C ILE A 513 14.59 5.89 -17.35
N TRP A 514 14.19 5.56 -18.57
CA TRP A 514 14.10 6.49 -19.68
C TRP A 514 12.94 7.46 -19.50
N ARG A 515 11.80 6.93 -19.10
CA ARG A 515 10.55 7.66 -18.87
C ARG A 515 9.79 7.05 -17.70
N THR A 516 9.13 7.91 -16.93
CA THR A 516 8.20 7.46 -15.87
C THR A 516 6.80 7.27 -16.44
N GLN A 517 6.42 8.04 -17.48
CA GLN A 517 5.10 7.96 -18.14
C GLN A 517 5.22 8.29 -19.64
N PRO A 518 4.87 7.33 -20.54
CA PRO A 518 4.71 5.91 -20.25
C PRO A 518 6.02 5.30 -19.72
N TYR A 519 5.91 4.36 -18.77
CA TYR A 519 7.07 3.77 -18.13
C TYR A 519 7.99 3.05 -19.11
N SER A 520 9.29 3.34 -19.03
CA SER A 520 10.32 2.72 -19.85
C SER A 520 11.61 2.57 -19.04
N ARG A 521 12.12 1.34 -18.94
CA ARG A 521 13.32 1.02 -18.15
C ARG A 521 14.19 0.02 -18.86
N SER A 522 15.51 0.24 -18.85
CA SER A 522 16.51 -0.75 -19.23
C SER A 522 17.33 -1.21 -18.04
N GLN A 523 17.79 -2.45 -18.08
CA GLN A 523 18.68 -3.04 -17.08
C GLN A 523 19.76 -3.86 -17.74
N LEU A 524 20.99 -3.70 -17.24
CA LEU A 524 22.15 -4.56 -17.54
C LEU A 524 22.61 -5.13 -16.21
N ALA A 525 22.83 -6.44 -16.13
CA ALA A 525 23.30 -7.06 -14.90
C ALA A 525 24.27 -8.23 -15.21
N TYR A 526 25.24 -8.36 -14.33
CA TYR A 526 26.13 -9.50 -14.24
C TYR A 526 26.05 -10.09 -12.82
N SER A 527 26.03 -11.41 -12.71
CA SER A 527 26.11 -12.09 -11.42
C SER A 527 26.87 -13.40 -11.55
N SER A 528 27.60 -13.75 -10.50
CA SER A 528 28.31 -15.02 -10.34
C SER A 528 28.15 -15.46 -8.89
N ASP A 529 27.15 -16.33 -8.63
CA ASP A 529 26.76 -16.72 -7.27
C ASP A 529 26.00 -18.05 -7.26
N TYR A 530 25.85 -18.66 -6.09
CA TYR A 530 24.98 -19.81 -5.90
C TYR A 530 23.52 -19.42 -5.90
N ASP A 531 22.70 -20.15 -6.65
CA ASP A 531 21.25 -19.98 -6.66
C ASP A 531 20.53 -21.32 -6.91
N VAL A 532 19.21 -21.30 -6.92
CA VAL A 532 18.35 -22.38 -7.44
C VAL A 532 17.85 -21.97 -8.82
N VAL A 533 17.70 -22.93 -9.72
CA VAL A 533 17.22 -22.65 -11.09
C VAL A 533 15.74 -22.31 -11.10
N THR A 534 15.00 -22.76 -10.09
CA THR A 534 13.57 -22.46 -9.94
C THR A 534 13.35 -20.98 -9.64
N GLU A 535 12.42 -20.35 -10.34
CA GLU A 535 12.06 -18.96 -10.08
C GLU A 535 11.45 -18.81 -8.68
N TRP A 536 12.19 -18.13 -7.80
CA TRP A 536 11.68 -17.74 -6.49
C TRP A 536 11.05 -16.37 -6.62
N TYR A 537 9.76 -16.31 -6.48
CA TYR A 537 9.00 -15.05 -6.58
C TYR A 537 9.01 -14.22 -5.29
N ASP A 538 9.45 -14.80 -4.17
CA ASP A 538 9.64 -14.03 -2.94
C ASP A 538 10.97 -13.28 -3.00
N GLN A 539 10.89 -11.94 -2.87
CA GLN A 539 12.05 -11.04 -2.82
C GLN A 539 12.89 -11.19 -1.54
N ASN A 540 12.52 -12.10 -0.64
CA ASN A 540 13.35 -12.41 0.52
C ASN A 540 14.62 -13.07 0.03
N ASP A 541 15.76 -12.46 0.32
CA ASP A 541 17.08 -13.01 0.02
C ASP A 541 17.14 -14.48 0.46
N LYS A 542 17.37 -15.35 -0.49
CA LYS A 542 17.42 -16.82 -0.31
C LYS A 542 18.42 -17.24 0.76
N ASP A 543 19.51 -16.48 0.90
CA ASP A 543 20.57 -16.67 1.90
C ASP A 543 20.56 -15.56 2.93
N ASN A 544 19.65 -15.66 3.88
CA ASN A 544 19.57 -14.80 5.07
C ASN A 544 19.73 -15.65 6.35
N LEU A 545 19.97 -14.99 7.47
CA LEU A 545 20.15 -15.64 8.76
C LEU A 545 18.94 -16.47 9.17
N THR A 546 17.72 -15.97 8.93
CA THR A 546 16.48 -16.66 9.30
C THR A 546 16.31 -17.98 8.55
N ASN A 547 16.51 -17.97 7.22
CA ASN A 547 16.43 -19.17 6.41
C ASN A 547 17.55 -20.15 6.78
N SER A 548 18.72 -19.65 7.16
CA SER A 548 19.83 -20.49 7.63
C SER A 548 19.52 -21.26 8.92
N LEU A 549 18.86 -20.60 9.87
CA LEU A 549 18.46 -21.17 11.17
C LEU A 549 17.29 -22.15 11.04
N LEU A 550 16.33 -21.88 10.16
CA LEU A 550 15.10 -22.66 10.02
C LEU A 550 15.17 -23.66 8.86
N ARG A 551 16.37 -24.03 8.41
CA ARG A 551 16.55 -24.98 7.32
C ARG A 551 16.19 -26.41 7.72
N LYS A 552 15.53 -27.14 6.82
CA LYS A 552 15.20 -28.55 6.99
C LYS A 552 16.47 -29.42 6.91
N ARG A 553 16.73 -30.21 7.95
CA ARG A 553 17.91 -31.09 7.99
C ARG A 553 17.78 -32.30 7.07
N SER A 554 16.55 -32.77 6.84
CA SER A 554 16.25 -33.95 6.04
C SER A 554 16.22 -33.69 4.52
N VAL A 555 16.21 -32.44 4.09
CA VAL A 555 16.15 -32.08 2.67
C VAL A 555 17.55 -31.85 2.14
N PRO A 556 17.93 -32.45 0.99
CA PRO A 556 19.19 -32.18 0.32
C PRO A 556 19.33 -30.72 -0.04
N TYR A 557 20.52 -30.18 0.12
CA TYR A 557 20.82 -28.79 -0.20
C TYR A 557 21.35 -28.70 -1.65
N TYR A 558 20.45 -28.60 -2.59
CA TYR A 558 20.77 -28.47 -3.99
C TYR A 558 20.94 -26.99 -4.37
N ARG A 559 22.10 -26.63 -4.89
CA ARG A 559 22.40 -25.30 -5.42
C ARG A 559 23.20 -25.44 -6.73
N VAL A 560 23.03 -24.44 -7.56
CA VAL A 560 23.74 -24.29 -8.82
C VAL A 560 24.56 -23.01 -8.76
N PHE A 561 25.85 -23.11 -9.07
CA PHE A 561 26.66 -21.91 -9.25
C PHE A 561 26.34 -21.32 -10.62
N MET A 562 25.73 -20.14 -10.62
CA MET A 562 25.21 -19.49 -11.80
C MET A 562 26.08 -18.27 -12.15
N THR A 563 26.68 -18.28 -13.31
CA THR A 563 27.32 -17.09 -13.91
C THR A 563 26.41 -16.58 -15.00
N GLN A 564 25.91 -15.39 -14.84
CA GLN A 564 24.85 -14.83 -15.69
C GLN A 564 25.18 -13.40 -16.12
N THR A 565 24.91 -13.09 -17.40
CA THR A 565 24.88 -11.75 -17.95
C THR A 565 23.51 -11.52 -18.58
N SER A 566 22.79 -10.51 -18.16
CA SER A 566 21.44 -10.22 -18.65
C SER A 566 21.30 -8.75 -19.08
N VAL A 567 20.58 -8.55 -20.17
CA VAL A 567 20.11 -7.24 -20.66
C VAL A 567 18.60 -7.32 -20.77
N SER A 568 17.90 -6.35 -20.26
CA SER A 568 16.43 -6.29 -20.40
C SER A 568 15.93 -4.88 -20.60
N HIS A 569 14.76 -4.77 -21.25
CA HIS A 569 14.04 -3.54 -21.46
C HIS A 569 12.56 -3.76 -21.21
N ASP A 570 11.98 -2.92 -20.34
CA ASP A 570 10.55 -2.88 -20.05
C ASP A 570 9.96 -1.62 -20.68
N GLN A 571 8.90 -1.75 -21.46
CA GLN A 571 8.19 -0.66 -22.09
C GLN A 571 6.70 -0.76 -21.84
N GLN A 572 6.11 0.26 -21.26
CA GLN A 572 4.66 0.39 -21.14
C GLN A 572 4.06 0.86 -22.46
N LEU A 573 3.01 0.17 -22.92
CA LEU A 573 2.21 0.50 -24.09
C LEU A 573 0.76 0.81 -23.65
N GLY A 574 0.38 2.06 -23.78
CA GLY A 574 -0.92 2.51 -23.27
C GLY A 574 -1.04 2.35 -21.75
N ALA A 575 -2.28 2.22 -21.28
CA ALA A 575 -2.56 2.12 -19.84
C ALA A 575 -2.38 0.71 -19.26
N ASN A 576 -2.60 -0.32 -20.07
CA ASN A 576 -2.84 -1.67 -19.58
C ASN A 576 -1.74 -2.68 -19.95
N PHE A 577 -0.89 -2.37 -20.91
CA PHE A 577 0.11 -3.31 -21.42
C PHE A 577 1.53 -2.91 -21.06
N MET A 578 2.35 -3.91 -20.74
CA MET A 578 3.78 -3.77 -20.60
C MET A 578 4.47 -4.85 -21.42
N ILE A 579 5.43 -4.47 -22.25
CA ILE A 579 6.30 -5.38 -23.00
C ILE A 579 7.63 -5.49 -22.26
N HIS A 580 8.11 -6.70 -22.15
CA HIS A 580 9.42 -7.05 -21.64
C HIS A 580 10.27 -7.69 -22.77
N LEU A 581 11.44 -7.17 -23.03
CA LEU A 581 12.42 -7.75 -23.91
C LEU A 581 13.67 -8.09 -23.09
N GLY A 582 14.13 -9.33 -23.17
CA GLY A 582 15.27 -9.79 -22.41
C GLY A 582 16.24 -10.63 -23.26
N MET A 583 17.52 -10.56 -22.94
CA MET A 583 18.55 -11.50 -23.39
C MET A 583 19.37 -11.93 -22.18
N ASN A 584 19.52 -13.22 -22.01
CA ASN A 584 20.24 -13.81 -20.91
C ASN A 584 21.28 -14.82 -21.43
N TYR A 585 22.54 -14.63 -21.06
CA TYR A 585 23.59 -15.62 -21.23
C TYR A 585 24.01 -16.11 -19.85
N GLN A 586 23.85 -17.40 -19.59
CA GLN A 586 24.16 -18.00 -18.29
C GLN A 586 24.82 -19.35 -18.42
N THR A 587 25.66 -19.68 -17.43
CA THR A 587 26.23 -21.01 -17.26
C THR A 587 25.81 -21.55 -15.90
N LEU A 588 25.15 -22.70 -15.91
CA LEU A 588 24.71 -23.41 -14.72
C LEU A 588 25.76 -24.49 -14.38
N ASP A 589 26.34 -24.40 -13.19
CA ASP A 589 27.34 -25.32 -12.65
C ASP A 589 26.81 -25.94 -11.35
N PRO A 590 26.14 -27.12 -11.40
CA PRO A 590 25.52 -27.71 -10.22
C PRO A 590 26.53 -28.10 -9.15
N ALA A 591 26.28 -27.74 -7.88
CA ALA A 591 27.09 -28.15 -6.74
C ALA A 591 26.70 -29.54 -6.20
N PHE A 592 26.02 -30.32 -7.01
CA PHE A 592 25.61 -31.69 -6.74
C PHE A 592 25.91 -32.58 -7.95
N LYS A 593 25.84 -33.90 -7.78
CA LYS A 593 26.11 -34.85 -8.89
C LYS A 593 25.09 -34.61 -10.00
N TYR A 594 25.55 -34.13 -11.14
CA TYR A 594 24.75 -33.81 -12.30
C TYR A 594 25.55 -34.04 -13.58
N GLU A 595 25.02 -34.83 -14.49
CA GLU A 595 25.61 -35.07 -15.79
C GLU A 595 24.49 -35.24 -16.82
N TYR A 596 24.68 -34.76 -18.03
CA TYR A 596 23.74 -34.94 -19.13
C TYR A 596 24.52 -35.36 -20.41
N PRO A 597 23.89 -36.08 -21.35
CA PRO A 597 24.53 -36.46 -22.60
C PRO A 597 25.00 -35.23 -23.39
N ASN A 598 26.22 -35.27 -23.88
CA ASN A 598 26.73 -34.20 -24.74
C ASN A 598 25.83 -34.08 -26.00
N PRO A 599 25.24 -32.92 -26.32
CA PRO A 599 24.40 -32.76 -27.52
C PRO A 599 25.10 -33.13 -28.83
N ALA A 600 26.42 -32.97 -28.94
CA ALA A 600 27.21 -33.41 -30.08
C ALA A 600 27.23 -34.93 -30.24
N PHE A 601 27.14 -35.69 -29.15
CA PHE A 601 27.01 -37.15 -29.21
C PHE A 601 25.71 -37.60 -29.90
N ILE A 602 24.64 -36.86 -29.72
CA ILE A 602 23.34 -37.21 -30.30
C ILE A 602 23.27 -36.86 -31.79
N SER A 603 23.98 -35.82 -32.21
CA SER A 603 24.09 -35.40 -33.61
C SER A 603 25.19 -36.11 -34.40
N ASN A 604 25.92 -37.02 -33.76
CA ASN A 604 27.13 -37.68 -34.28
C ASN A 604 28.25 -36.70 -34.69
N ASP A 605 28.26 -35.49 -34.10
CA ASP A 605 29.28 -34.47 -34.37
C ASP A 605 30.38 -34.45 -33.30
N LEU A 606 30.50 -35.49 -32.48
CA LEU A 606 31.47 -35.59 -31.40
C LEU A 606 32.88 -35.88 -31.97
N THR A 607 33.83 -35.05 -31.56
CA THR A 607 35.25 -35.31 -31.87
C THR A 607 35.81 -36.38 -30.91
N PRO A 608 36.87 -37.15 -31.30
CA PRO A 608 37.41 -38.24 -30.48
C PRO A 608 37.82 -37.84 -29.06
N ASP A 609 38.13 -36.57 -28.83
CA ASP A 609 38.61 -36.05 -27.56
C ASP A 609 37.50 -35.46 -26.69
N GLU A 610 36.25 -35.39 -27.16
CA GLU A 610 35.13 -34.80 -26.39
C GLU A 610 34.48 -35.81 -25.46
N ALA A 611 34.18 -35.40 -24.24
CA ALA A 611 33.49 -36.24 -23.26
C ALA A 611 32.04 -36.53 -23.68
N LEU A 612 31.61 -37.79 -23.48
CA LEU A 612 30.25 -38.25 -23.76
C LEU A 612 29.17 -37.53 -22.87
N THR A 613 29.57 -37.06 -21.71
CA THR A 613 28.71 -36.35 -20.77
C THR A 613 29.27 -34.97 -20.43
N LYS A 614 28.38 -34.04 -20.15
CA LYS A 614 28.72 -32.69 -19.69
C LYS A 614 28.09 -32.45 -18.30
N HIS A 615 28.78 -31.62 -17.48
CA HIS A 615 28.32 -31.23 -16.18
C HIS A 615 27.70 -29.80 -16.18
N LYS A 616 28.35 -28.85 -16.86
CA LYS A 616 27.90 -27.45 -16.93
C LYS A 616 26.92 -27.24 -18.08
N VAL A 617 25.83 -26.52 -17.81
CA VAL A 617 24.79 -26.23 -18.80
C VAL A 617 24.84 -24.75 -19.20
N PRO A 618 25.53 -24.44 -20.32
CA PRO A 618 25.53 -23.09 -20.86
C PRO A 618 24.22 -22.81 -21.65
N ILE A 619 23.61 -21.68 -21.42
CA ILE A 619 22.31 -21.30 -21.98
C ILE A 619 22.39 -19.87 -22.49
N THR A 620 21.86 -19.64 -23.69
CA THR A 620 21.55 -18.29 -24.19
C THR A 620 20.08 -18.23 -24.56
N GLU A 621 19.38 -17.30 -23.97
CA GLU A 621 17.93 -17.17 -24.12
C GLU A 621 17.54 -15.74 -24.47
N ILE A 622 16.64 -15.58 -25.44
CA ILE A 622 15.99 -14.30 -25.76
C ILE A 622 14.53 -14.42 -25.35
N THR A 623 14.05 -13.47 -24.58
CA THR A 623 12.69 -13.49 -24.02
C THR A 623 11.88 -12.29 -24.50
N LEU A 624 10.65 -12.54 -24.92
CA LEU A 624 9.59 -11.56 -25.14
C LEU A 624 8.49 -11.84 -24.12
N GLY A 625 8.20 -10.86 -23.28
CA GLY A 625 7.10 -10.89 -22.32
C GLY A 625 6.03 -9.83 -22.66
N ILE A 626 4.77 -10.16 -22.43
CA ILE A 626 3.64 -9.24 -22.52
C ILE A 626 2.85 -9.37 -21.23
N ARG A 627 2.65 -8.26 -20.54
CA ARG A 627 1.87 -8.22 -19.31
C ARG A 627 0.67 -7.30 -19.50
N PHE A 628 -0.51 -7.82 -19.24
CA PHE A 628 -1.76 -7.08 -19.19
C PHE A 628 -2.21 -6.89 -17.75
N ALA A 629 -2.43 -5.64 -17.36
CA ALA A 629 -2.96 -5.27 -16.05
C ALA A 629 -3.90 -4.07 -16.23
N TYR A 630 -5.18 -4.31 -16.01
CA TYR A 630 -6.21 -3.31 -16.28
C TYR A 630 -6.21 -2.22 -15.23
N HIS A 631 -6.03 -0.97 -15.66
CA HIS A 631 -6.02 0.23 -14.82
C HIS A 631 -5.06 0.15 -13.61
N GLU A 632 -3.95 -0.54 -13.77
CA GLU A 632 -2.96 -0.66 -12.72
C GLU A 632 -2.09 0.60 -12.63
N SER A 633 -2.26 1.38 -11.58
CA SER A 633 -1.28 2.41 -11.24
C SER A 633 -0.04 1.80 -10.57
N ALA A 634 1.06 2.53 -10.58
CA ALA A 634 2.30 2.07 -9.96
C ALA A 634 3.08 3.21 -9.33
N LYS A 635 3.88 2.88 -8.32
CA LYS A 635 4.83 3.81 -7.70
C LYS A 635 6.26 3.36 -8.00
N ILE A 636 7.15 4.31 -8.24
CA ILE A 636 8.59 4.06 -8.42
C ILE A 636 9.29 4.46 -7.13
N HIS A 637 10.10 3.54 -6.61
CA HIS A 637 10.98 3.80 -5.49
C HIS A 637 12.33 3.11 -5.73
N ASN A 638 13.42 3.84 -5.59
CA ASN A 638 14.77 3.35 -5.83
C ASN A 638 14.88 2.55 -7.15
N TYR A 639 14.43 3.16 -8.24
CA TYR A 639 14.43 2.63 -9.62
C TYR A 639 13.61 1.33 -9.82
N THR A 640 12.81 0.94 -8.85
CA THR A 640 11.93 -0.22 -8.93
C THR A 640 10.47 0.22 -9.02
N ARG A 641 9.75 -0.32 -10.00
CA ARG A 641 8.33 -0.13 -10.15
C ARG A 641 7.58 -1.08 -9.23
N PHE A 642 6.74 -0.54 -8.36
CA PHE A 642 5.83 -1.28 -7.48
C PHE A 642 4.41 -1.12 -8.01
N PRO A 643 3.81 -2.17 -8.60
CA PRO A 643 2.43 -2.12 -9.03
C PRO A 643 1.52 -2.03 -7.79
N LEU A 644 0.47 -1.23 -7.89
CA LEU A 644 -0.63 -1.20 -6.95
C LEU A 644 -1.67 -2.26 -7.32
N ALA A 645 -2.68 -2.46 -6.45
CA ALA A 645 -3.69 -3.46 -6.69
C ALA A 645 -4.42 -3.22 -8.04
N SER A 646 -4.63 -4.27 -8.80
CA SER A 646 -5.47 -4.27 -10.00
C SER A 646 -6.86 -4.77 -9.64
N THR A 647 -7.89 -4.21 -10.27
CA THR A 647 -9.29 -4.61 -10.04
C THR A 647 -9.65 -5.95 -10.67
N ILE A 648 -8.90 -6.37 -11.68
CA ILE A 648 -9.08 -7.66 -12.35
C ILE A 648 -7.75 -8.45 -12.35
N PRO A 649 -7.78 -9.75 -12.64
CA PRO A 649 -6.57 -10.56 -12.71
C PRO A 649 -5.53 -9.98 -13.67
N VAL A 650 -4.27 -9.99 -13.22
CA VAL A 650 -3.11 -9.63 -14.05
C VAL A 650 -2.70 -10.85 -14.86
N ILE A 651 -2.56 -10.71 -16.17
CA ILE A 651 -2.15 -11.77 -17.08
C ILE A 651 -0.77 -11.42 -17.64
N ALA A 652 0.18 -12.33 -17.50
CA ALA A 652 1.51 -12.23 -18.09
C ALA A 652 1.77 -13.43 -19.00
N MET A 653 2.22 -13.18 -20.21
CA MET A 653 2.63 -14.19 -21.17
C MET A 653 4.13 -14.00 -21.45
N SER A 654 4.87 -15.08 -21.54
CA SER A 654 6.29 -15.06 -21.84
C SER A 654 6.62 -16.10 -22.90
N TYR A 655 7.34 -15.66 -23.93
CA TYR A 655 7.95 -16.53 -24.93
C TYR A 655 9.46 -16.38 -24.86
N SER A 656 10.17 -17.49 -24.69
CA SER A 656 11.63 -17.50 -24.68
C SER A 656 12.18 -18.46 -25.71
N GLN A 657 13.17 -17.98 -26.46
CA GLN A 657 13.90 -18.75 -27.47
C GLN A 657 15.32 -19.02 -27.01
N GLY A 658 15.63 -20.28 -26.73
CA GLY A 658 17.00 -20.76 -26.57
C GLY A 658 17.72 -20.79 -27.90
N ILE A 659 18.87 -20.16 -27.97
CA ILE A 659 19.70 -20.08 -29.19
C ILE A 659 21.10 -20.64 -28.96
N LYS A 660 21.67 -21.24 -30.02
CA LYS A 660 23.11 -21.64 -30.03
C LYS A 660 23.93 -20.36 -30.23
N PHE A 661 24.47 -19.86 -29.13
CA PHE A 661 25.35 -18.70 -29.14
C PHE A 661 26.46 -18.90 -28.10
N ARG A 662 27.71 -18.56 -28.42
CA ARG A 662 28.92 -18.90 -27.63
C ARG A 662 28.97 -20.40 -27.33
N LYS A 663 28.93 -20.78 -26.03
CA LYS A 663 29.01 -22.17 -25.56
C LYS A 663 27.65 -22.83 -25.37
N SER A 664 26.53 -22.15 -25.71
CA SER A 664 25.19 -22.70 -25.59
C SER A 664 24.90 -23.73 -26.67
N ASP A 665 24.58 -24.94 -26.25
CA ASP A 665 24.37 -26.09 -27.17
C ASP A 665 22.89 -26.32 -27.52
N PHE A 666 21.97 -25.72 -26.76
CA PHE A 666 20.54 -26.03 -26.83
C PHE A 666 19.75 -25.06 -27.70
N LYS A 667 18.87 -25.60 -28.56
CA LYS A 667 17.78 -24.88 -29.21
C LYS A 667 16.48 -25.37 -28.62
N TYR A 668 15.68 -24.43 -28.10
CA TYR A 668 14.39 -24.75 -27.50
C TYR A 668 13.50 -23.51 -27.52
N GLN A 669 12.22 -23.70 -27.24
CA GLN A 669 11.23 -22.64 -27.07
C GLN A 669 10.50 -22.87 -25.75
N LYS A 670 10.29 -21.81 -25.00
CA LYS A 670 9.45 -21.82 -23.79
C LYS A 670 8.28 -20.87 -24.00
N LEU A 671 7.10 -21.33 -23.70
CA LEU A 671 5.89 -20.52 -23.65
C LEU A 671 5.30 -20.67 -22.26
N SER A 672 5.04 -19.57 -21.58
CA SER A 672 4.33 -19.58 -20.29
C SER A 672 3.27 -18.50 -20.21
N VAL A 673 2.23 -18.78 -19.45
CA VAL A 673 1.15 -17.84 -19.10
C VAL A 673 0.99 -17.88 -17.60
N ASN A 674 1.03 -16.72 -16.98
CA ASN A 674 0.81 -16.54 -15.55
C ASN A 674 -0.40 -15.63 -15.32
N VAL A 675 -1.32 -16.05 -14.48
CA VAL A 675 -2.51 -15.27 -14.09
C VAL A 675 -2.52 -15.17 -12.58
N ASN A 676 -2.52 -13.95 -12.04
CA ASN A 676 -2.55 -13.77 -10.59
C ASN A 676 -3.51 -12.65 -10.18
N HIS A 677 -4.11 -12.80 -9.02
CA HIS A 677 -5.02 -11.81 -8.47
C HIS A 677 -5.18 -11.95 -6.95
N THR A 678 -5.54 -10.83 -6.33
CA THR A 678 -6.06 -10.77 -4.96
C THR A 678 -7.55 -10.47 -5.04
N SER A 679 -8.37 -11.49 -4.83
CA SER A 679 -9.83 -11.39 -4.93
C SER A 679 -10.43 -11.19 -3.54
N HIS A 680 -11.09 -10.08 -3.30
CA HIS A 680 -11.89 -9.86 -2.10
C HIS A 680 -13.27 -10.50 -2.30
N LEU A 681 -13.47 -11.68 -1.71
CA LEU A 681 -14.76 -12.42 -1.81
C LEU A 681 -15.83 -11.80 -0.91
N THR A 682 -15.41 -11.30 0.23
CA THR A 682 -16.19 -10.49 1.17
C THR A 682 -15.23 -9.48 1.81
N PRO A 683 -15.71 -8.47 2.55
CA PRO A 683 -14.82 -7.54 3.26
C PRO A 683 -13.81 -8.20 4.21
N LYS A 684 -14.10 -9.43 4.68
CA LYS A 684 -13.21 -10.20 5.56
C LYS A 684 -12.46 -11.32 4.86
N ILE A 685 -13.01 -11.88 3.77
CA ILE A 685 -12.42 -13.03 3.08
C ILE A 685 -11.68 -12.57 1.84
N GLU A 686 -10.39 -12.81 1.83
CA GLU A 686 -9.49 -12.52 0.74
C GLU A 686 -8.89 -13.81 0.18
N LEU A 687 -8.92 -13.97 -1.13
CA LEU A 687 -8.29 -15.06 -1.86
C LEU A 687 -7.13 -14.53 -2.69
N LEU A 688 -5.91 -14.88 -2.32
CA LEU A 688 -4.71 -14.65 -3.14
C LEU A 688 -4.44 -15.90 -3.94
N TRP A 689 -4.36 -15.77 -5.25
CA TRP A 689 -4.09 -16.91 -6.11
C TRP A 689 -3.18 -16.57 -7.27
N ASN A 690 -2.40 -17.57 -7.68
CA ASN A 690 -1.49 -17.53 -8.82
C ASN A 690 -1.62 -18.83 -9.58
N LEU A 691 -1.98 -18.75 -10.85
CA LEU A 691 -2.06 -19.86 -11.78
C LEU A 691 -1.00 -19.66 -12.86
N GLU A 692 -0.14 -20.64 -13.05
CA GLU A 692 0.85 -20.63 -14.11
C GLU A 692 0.72 -21.90 -14.96
N ALA A 693 0.85 -21.76 -16.27
CA ALA A 693 0.90 -22.87 -17.21
C ALA A 693 1.97 -22.62 -18.26
N GLY A 694 2.65 -23.67 -18.67
CA GLY A 694 3.68 -23.51 -19.68
C GLY A 694 4.04 -24.78 -20.40
N GLN A 695 4.79 -24.60 -21.51
CA GLN A 695 5.32 -25.68 -22.31
C GLN A 695 6.71 -25.33 -22.86
N ILE A 696 7.61 -26.29 -22.80
CA ILE A 696 8.98 -26.21 -23.32
C ILE A 696 9.08 -27.19 -24.48
N PHE A 697 9.42 -26.66 -25.64
CA PHE A 697 9.64 -27.44 -26.85
C PHE A 697 11.13 -27.61 -27.11
N GLY A 698 11.55 -28.82 -27.44
CA GLY A 698 12.96 -29.14 -27.69
C GLY A 698 13.48 -30.21 -26.73
N LYS A 699 14.59 -30.77 -27.09
CA LYS A 699 15.30 -31.77 -26.30
C LYS A 699 16.42 -31.10 -25.54
N VAL A 700 16.28 -31.03 -24.21
CA VAL A 700 17.12 -30.18 -23.34
C VAL A 700 17.49 -30.88 -22.03
N ALA A 701 18.57 -30.40 -21.43
CA ALA A 701 18.96 -30.79 -20.09
C ALA A 701 17.90 -30.45 -19.03
N SER A 702 17.74 -31.27 -18.00
CA SER A 702 16.69 -31.15 -16.98
C SER A 702 16.69 -29.79 -16.26
N LEU A 703 17.85 -29.14 -16.12
CA LEU A 703 17.97 -27.80 -15.57
C LEU A 703 17.40 -26.68 -16.47
N ILE A 704 17.08 -26.97 -17.74
CA ILE A 704 16.38 -26.05 -18.65
C ILE A 704 14.85 -26.25 -18.58
N LEU A 705 14.44 -27.48 -18.23
CA LEU A 705 13.03 -27.83 -18.06
C LEU A 705 12.42 -27.09 -16.86
N HIS A 706 11.09 -27.03 -16.83
CA HIS A 706 10.39 -26.44 -15.70
C HIS A 706 10.51 -27.32 -14.45
N GLN A 707 10.87 -26.69 -13.37
CA GLN A 707 10.98 -27.33 -12.07
C GLN A 707 10.18 -26.51 -11.06
N PRO A 708 9.08 -27.05 -10.52
CA PRO A 708 8.26 -26.33 -9.56
C PRO A 708 9.08 -25.95 -8.33
N GLY A 709 8.85 -24.74 -7.81
CA GLY A 709 9.57 -24.24 -6.64
C GLY A 709 9.34 -25.07 -5.41
N GLY A 710 10.34 -25.84 -4.95
CA GLY A 710 10.33 -26.56 -3.68
C GLY A 710 10.97 -25.75 -2.54
N SER A 711 10.74 -26.15 -1.28
CA SER A 711 11.26 -25.48 -0.08
C SER A 711 12.17 -26.37 0.74
N ASP A 712 13.35 -25.85 1.11
CA ASP A 712 14.30 -26.47 2.01
C ASP A 712 14.31 -25.84 3.43
N ALA A 713 13.33 -25.00 3.75
CA ALA A 713 13.19 -24.33 5.04
C ALA A 713 11.82 -24.53 5.69
N TRP A 714 11.75 -24.41 7.03
CA TRP A 714 10.51 -24.39 7.81
C TRP A 714 9.84 -23.02 7.85
N VAL A 715 10.18 -22.16 6.89
CA VAL A 715 9.55 -20.85 6.70
C VAL A 715 8.50 -20.99 5.62
N ILE A 716 7.28 -20.50 5.89
CA ILE A 716 6.20 -20.52 4.91
C ILE A 716 6.53 -19.56 3.76
N SER A 717 6.59 -20.09 2.56
CA SER A 717 6.75 -19.28 1.36
C SER A 717 5.50 -19.32 0.51
N HIS A 718 5.26 -18.24 -0.23
CA HIS A 718 3.96 -17.98 -0.80
C HIS A 718 3.79 -18.44 -2.25
N ARG A 719 4.87 -18.64 -2.97
CA ARG A 719 4.87 -19.05 -4.38
C ARG A 719 5.72 -20.29 -4.62
N VAL A 720 5.92 -21.09 -3.56
CA VAL A 720 6.61 -22.37 -3.65
C VAL A 720 5.80 -23.45 -2.93
N PHE A 721 6.02 -24.68 -3.29
CA PHE A 721 5.49 -25.86 -2.62
C PHE A 721 6.30 -26.12 -1.36
N ASN A 722 5.70 -25.89 -0.20
CA ASN A 722 6.43 -25.94 1.07
C ASN A 722 6.82 -27.35 1.49
N LEU A 723 6.09 -28.39 1.07
CA LEU A 723 6.38 -29.80 1.33
C LEU A 723 7.06 -30.54 0.16
N MET A 724 7.28 -29.84 -0.96
CA MET A 724 8.05 -30.36 -2.09
C MET A 724 9.53 -30.04 -1.87
N THR A 725 10.42 -30.96 -2.17
CA THR A 725 11.85 -30.70 -2.15
C THR A 725 12.28 -30.01 -3.47
N PRO A 726 13.28 -29.14 -3.45
CA PRO A 726 13.81 -28.57 -4.69
C PRO A 726 14.22 -29.68 -5.66
N TYR A 727 13.90 -29.52 -6.93
CA TYR A 727 14.17 -30.48 -8.03
C TYR A 727 13.48 -31.85 -7.90
N GLU A 728 12.40 -31.98 -7.14
CA GLU A 728 11.66 -33.20 -6.98
C GLU A 728 10.92 -33.62 -8.26
N PHE A 729 10.30 -32.64 -8.94
CA PHE A 729 9.60 -32.82 -10.21
C PHE A 729 10.24 -32.01 -11.33
N THR A 730 10.11 -32.52 -12.53
CA THR A 730 10.60 -31.87 -13.76
C THR A 730 9.55 -32.07 -14.85
N ALA A 731 9.25 -31.04 -15.62
CA ALA A 731 8.23 -31.06 -16.66
C ALA A 731 8.62 -30.23 -17.88
N ASP A 732 8.23 -30.67 -19.06
CA ASP A 732 8.24 -29.84 -20.26
C ASP A 732 6.86 -29.24 -20.57
N LYS A 733 5.80 -29.77 -19.96
CA LYS A 733 4.45 -29.20 -19.99
C LYS A 733 3.88 -29.22 -18.57
N TYR A 734 3.38 -28.07 -18.07
CA TYR A 734 2.99 -27.94 -16.68
C TYR A 734 1.84 -26.97 -16.46
N ILE A 735 1.17 -27.16 -15.33
CA ILE A 735 0.21 -26.22 -14.72
C ILE A 735 0.48 -26.23 -13.22
N GLU A 736 0.59 -25.07 -12.60
CA GLU A 736 0.72 -24.92 -11.15
C GLU A 736 -0.21 -23.86 -10.61
N LEU A 737 -0.79 -24.15 -9.44
CA LEU A 737 -1.70 -23.28 -8.71
C LEU A 737 -1.19 -23.10 -7.29
N HIS A 738 -1.05 -21.84 -6.89
CA HIS A 738 -0.85 -21.45 -5.51
C HIS A 738 -2.03 -20.61 -5.04
N SER A 739 -2.71 -21.04 -3.98
CA SER A 739 -3.88 -20.31 -3.48
C SER A 739 -3.90 -20.24 -1.97
N ARG A 740 -4.42 -19.10 -1.45
CA ARG A 740 -4.51 -18.80 -0.03
C ARG A 740 -5.79 -18.04 0.26
N PHE A 741 -6.56 -18.58 1.18
CA PHE A 741 -7.73 -17.96 1.75
C PHE A 741 -7.36 -17.34 3.10
N HIS A 742 -7.52 -16.05 3.22
CA HIS A 742 -7.45 -15.30 4.48
C HIS A 742 -8.87 -15.02 4.94
N PHE A 743 -9.24 -15.44 6.14
CA PHE A 743 -10.61 -15.28 6.66
C PHE A 743 -10.76 -14.09 7.61
N GLY A 744 -9.66 -13.38 7.93
CA GLY A 744 -9.71 -12.13 8.69
C GLY A 744 -10.35 -12.24 10.09
N GLY A 745 -10.28 -13.40 10.73
CA GLY A 745 -10.88 -13.65 12.03
C GLY A 745 -12.34 -14.09 11.97
N LEU A 746 -12.84 -14.56 10.82
CA LEU A 746 -14.25 -14.94 10.62
C LEU A 746 -14.79 -15.91 11.68
N LEU A 747 -13.98 -16.89 12.10
CA LEU A 747 -14.32 -17.87 13.13
C LEU A 747 -13.80 -17.44 14.50
N PHE A 748 -12.55 -17.01 14.59
CA PHE A 748 -11.91 -16.70 15.86
C PHE A 748 -12.51 -15.50 16.57
N ASP A 749 -13.01 -14.50 15.84
CA ASP A 749 -13.71 -13.35 16.40
C ASP A 749 -15.05 -13.72 17.06
N LYS A 750 -15.59 -14.92 16.78
CA LYS A 750 -16.84 -15.42 17.42
C LYS A 750 -16.59 -16.09 18.77
N ILE A 751 -15.34 -16.44 19.09
CA ILE A 751 -14.97 -17.12 20.33
C ILE A 751 -14.42 -16.09 21.32
N PRO A 752 -15.16 -15.76 22.41
CA PRO A 752 -14.85 -14.61 23.26
C PRO A 752 -13.45 -14.56 23.85
N TRP A 753 -12.86 -15.71 24.19
CA TRP A 753 -11.52 -15.77 24.77
C TRP A 753 -10.40 -15.74 23.72
N ILE A 754 -10.63 -16.24 22.49
CA ILE A 754 -9.68 -16.18 21.36
C ILE A 754 -9.68 -14.78 20.74
N GLN A 755 -10.83 -14.15 20.69
CA GLN A 755 -11.01 -12.81 20.10
C GLN A 755 -10.02 -11.77 20.61
N LYS A 756 -9.63 -11.82 21.87
CA LYS A 756 -8.67 -10.89 22.49
C LYS A 756 -7.30 -10.91 21.84
N PHE A 757 -6.94 -12.02 21.19
CA PHE A 757 -5.65 -12.19 20.51
C PHE A 757 -5.67 -11.75 19.06
N GLN A 758 -6.82 -11.35 18.52
CA GLN A 758 -6.98 -10.91 17.12
C GLN A 758 -6.40 -11.90 16.09
N LEU A 759 -6.46 -13.20 16.38
CA LEU A 759 -5.95 -14.24 15.51
C LEU A 759 -6.78 -14.32 14.21
N ARG A 760 -6.13 -14.75 13.12
CA ARG A 760 -6.75 -14.85 11.80
C ARG A 760 -6.52 -16.23 11.22
N GLU A 761 -7.56 -16.81 10.65
CA GLU A 761 -7.50 -18.13 10.02
C GLU A 761 -6.99 -18.02 8.60
N ARG A 762 -6.23 -19.02 8.19
CA ARG A 762 -5.75 -19.17 6.82
C ARG A 762 -5.92 -20.61 6.33
N ILE A 763 -6.26 -20.77 5.06
CA ILE A 763 -6.19 -22.05 4.34
C ILE A 763 -5.26 -21.87 3.16
N VAL A 764 -4.41 -22.87 2.92
CA VAL A 764 -3.46 -22.91 1.80
C VAL A 764 -3.77 -24.15 0.98
N ILE A 765 -3.84 -23.98 -0.35
CA ILE A 765 -4.01 -25.07 -1.31
C ILE A 765 -3.05 -24.81 -2.47
N ASN A 766 -2.08 -25.70 -2.65
CA ASN A 766 -1.13 -25.64 -3.76
C ASN A 766 -1.21 -26.93 -4.56
N SER A 767 -1.16 -26.83 -5.88
CA SER A 767 -1.24 -27.98 -6.78
C SER A 767 -0.31 -27.81 -7.97
N PHE A 768 0.40 -28.85 -8.35
CA PHE A 768 1.25 -28.92 -9.52
C PHE A 768 0.94 -30.16 -10.33
N TRP A 769 0.72 -29.98 -11.62
CA TRP A 769 0.68 -31.04 -12.59
C TRP A 769 1.73 -30.79 -13.69
N GLY A 770 2.53 -31.81 -13.98
CA GLY A 770 3.54 -31.71 -15.01
C GLY A 770 3.74 -33.02 -15.73
N SER A 771 3.96 -32.97 -17.03
CA SER A 771 4.33 -34.13 -17.86
C SER A 771 5.70 -33.93 -18.49
N LEU A 772 6.34 -35.03 -18.83
CA LEU A 772 7.61 -35.04 -19.51
C LEU A 772 7.47 -35.84 -20.82
N SER A 773 7.88 -35.27 -21.94
CA SER A 773 7.88 -35.98 -23.23
C SER A 773 8.92 -37.09 -23.22
N ASN A 774 8.65 -38.17 -23.97
CA ASN A 774 9.60 -39.30 -24.09
C ASN A 774 11.01 -38.87 -24.51
N ALA A 775 11.12 -37.82 -25.34
CA ALA A 775 12.39 -37.30 -25.79
C ALA A 775 13.20 -36.67 -24.66
N ASN A 776 12.54 -35.91 -23.77
CA ASN A 776 13.18 -35.31 -22.61
C ASN A 776 13.38 -36.31 -21.47
N GLU A 777 12.48 -37.28 -21.30
CA GLU A 777 12.63 -38.34 -20.34
C GLU A 777 13.88 -39.21 -20.66
N GLN A 778 14.04 -39.67 -21.90
CA GLN A 778 15.21 -40.43 -22.34
C GLN A 778 16.51 -39.64 -22.26
N PHE A 779 16.49 -38.36 -22.58
CA PHE A 779 17.65 -37.48 -22.50
C PHE A 779 18.14 -37.25 -21.06
N ASN A 780 17.23 -37.29 -20.09
CA ASN A 780 17.52 -37.02 -18.69
C ASN A 780 17.43 -38.26 -17.79
N LEU A 781 17.53 -39.47 -18.34
CA LEU A 781 17.46 -40.75 -17.59
C LEU A 781 18.43 -40.80 -16.41
N GLN A 782 19.66 -40.31 -16.60
CA GLN A 782 20.69 -40.31 -15.55
C GLN A 782 20.35 -39.38 -14.36
N GLN A 783 19.44 -38.48 -14.55
CA GLN A 783 19.00 -37.49 -13.52
C GLN A 783 17.78 -37.93 -12.73
N ASN A 784 17.20 -39.11 -13.05
CA ASN A 784 15.91 -39.55 -12.45
C ASN A 784 14.84 -38.48 -12.51
N ALA A 785 14.78 -37.72 -13.62
CA ALA A 785 13.76 -36.66 -13.80
C ALA A 785 12.37 -37.30 -13.71
N GLN A 786 11.60 -36.91 -12.70
CA GLN A 786 10.25 -37.39 -12.46
C GLN A 786 9.22 -36.34 -12.83
N SER A 787 8.16 -36.78 -13.51
CA SER A 787 6.93 -35.96 -13.70
C SER A 787 5.84 -36.43 -12.75
N THR A 788 4.76 -35.68 -12.62
CA THR A 788 3.61 -36.06 -11.79
C THR A 788 2.71 -37.12 -12.43
N GLN A 789 3.11 -37.67 -13.57
CA GLN A 789 2.34 -38.74 -14.27
C GLN A 789 0.84 -38.39 -14.47
N LYS A 790 -0.08 -39.14 -13.84
CA LYS A 790 -1.52 -38.98 -14.01
C LYS A 790 -2.14 -37.99 -13.05
N ASP A 791 -1.73 -38.00 -11.78
CA ASP A 791 -2.37 -37.20 -10.73
C ASP A 791 -1.56 -35.94 -10.42
N PRO A 792 -2.21 -34.78 -10.17
CA PRO A 792 -1.49 -33.59 -9.75
C PRO A 792 -0.89 -33.79 -8.35
N TYR A 793 0.29 -33.26 -8.10
CA TYR A 793 0.79 -33.07 -6.74
C TYR A 793 -0.09 -32.07 -6.01
N VAL A 794 -0.49 -32.35 -4.79
CA VAL A 794 -1.35 -31.48 -3.96
C VAL A 794 -0.78 -31.39 -2.55
N GLU A 795 -0.66 -30.18 -2.05
CA GLU A 795 -0.46 -29.92 -0.62
C GLU A 795 -1.56 -28.98 -0.10
N VAL A 796 -2.06 -29.26 1.08
CA VAL A 796 -3.07 -28.46 1.76
C VAL A 796 -2.60 -28.09 3.15
N GLY A 797 -3.05 -26.96 3.64
CA GLY A 797 -2.67 -26.53 4.98
C GLY A 797 -3.67 -25.58 5.60
N VAL A 798 -3.61 -25.56 6.93
CA VAL A 798 -4.32 -24.60 7.76
C VAL A 798 -3.32 -23.79 8.55
N GLY A 799 -3.60 -22.52 8.77
CA GLY A 799 -2.71 -21.63 9.48
C GLY A 799 -3.44 -20.68 10.40
N ILE A 800 -2.70 -20.22 11.38
CA ILE A 800 -3.10 -19.16 12.29
C ILE A 800 -2.11 -18.01 12.08
N ASP A 801 -2.64 -16.89 11.63
CA ASP A 801 -1.88 -15.65 11.46
C ASP A 801 -2.10 -14.75 12.67
N ASN A 802 -1.26 -13.73 12.75
CA ASN A 802 -1.40 -12.66 13.73
C ASN A 802 -1.08 -13.06 15.18
N ILE A 803 -0.31 -14.11 15.38
CA ILE A 803 0.19 -14.48 16.72
C ILE A 803 1.17 -13.39 17.16
N PHE A 804 0.88 -12.73 18.28
CA PHE A 804 1.61 -11.54 18.75
C PHE A 804 1.76 -10.44 17.68
N HIS A 805 0.78 -10.31 16.80
CA HIS A 805 0.73 -9.35 15.68
C HIS A 805 1.85 -9.48 14.62
N LEU A 806 2.71 -10.49 14.71
CA LEU A 806 3.90 -10.64 13.87
C LEU A 806 4.05 -12.03 13.27
N LEU A 807 3.76 -13.07 14.07
CA LEU A 807 4.03 -14.45 13.72
C LEU A 807 2.83 -15.13 13.06
N SER A 808 3.13 -16.08 12.20
CA SER A 808 2.14 -17.05 11.72
C SER A 808 2.67 -18.46 11.86
N VAL A 809 1.77 -19.40 12.12
CA VAL A 809 2.06 -20.82 12.23
C VAL A 809 1.11 -21.56 11.31
N HIS A 810 1.67 -22.40 10.45
CA HIS A 810 0.92 -23.15 9.44
C HIS A 810 1.24 -24.63 9.54
N TYR A 811 0.22 -25.46 9.63
CA TYR A 811 0.35 -26.90 9.45
C TYR A 811 -0.02 -27.23 8.01
N LEU A 812 0.90 -27.84 7.28
CA LEU A 812 0.69 -28.31 5.91
C LEU A 812 0.79 -29.83 5.86
N GLN A 813 0.02 -30.42 4.96
CA GLN A 813 0.03 -31.85 4.65
C GLN A 813 0.04 -32.05 3.16
N ARG A 814 0.94 -32.94 2.71
CA ARG A 814 1.02 -33.47 1.36
C ARG A 814 -0.03 -34.57 1.22
N ILE A 815 -0.84 -34.51 0.16
CA ILE A 815 -1.98 -35.42 -0.02
C ILE A 815 -1.57 -36.67 -0.79
N ASN A 816 -0.71 -36.53 -1.80
CA ASN A 816 -0.30 -37.62 -2.68
C ASN A 816 1.22 -37.63 -2.88
N TYR A 817 1.73 -38.53 -3.72
CA TYR A 817 3.18 -38.74 -3.93
C TYR A 817 3.98 -39.01 -2.64
N LEU A 818 3.34 -39.67 -1.66
CA LEU A 818 3.94 -39.91 -0.35
C LEU A 818 5.15 -40.85 -0.37
N LYS A 819 5.30 -41.64 -1.44
CA LYS A 819 6.42 -42.58 -1.64
C LYS A 819 7.53 -42.01 -2.53
N SER A 820 7.39 -40.78 -3.04
CA SER A 820 8.42 -40.11 -3.81
C SER A 820 9.71 -39.96 -3.00
N PRO A 821 10.90 -40.11 -3.59
CA PRO A 821 12.18 -39.92 -2.89
C PRO A 821 12.27 -38.57 -2.16
N GLY A 822 11.71 -37.49 -2.75
CA GLY A 822 11.65 -36.16 -2.16
C GLY A 822 10.66 -36.03 -1.01
N ALA A 823 9.73 -36.98 -0.85
CA ALA A 823 8.75 -36.97 0.23
C ALA A 823 9.28 -37.48 1.57
N LYS A 824 10.42 -38.18 1.59
CA LYS A 824 10.96 -38.79 2.81
C LYS A 824 11.20 -37.72 3.89
N GLY A 825 10.42 -37.83 4.99
CA GLY A 825 10.47 -36.86 6.07
C GLY A 825 9.79 -35.49 5.78
N ASN A 826 9.04 -35.37 4.68
CA ASN A 826 8.42 -34.11 4.23
C ASN A 826 6.93 -34.28 3.85
N HIS A 827 6.22 -35.28 4.48
CA HIS A 827 4.80 -35.51 4.23
C HIS A 827 3.90 -34.46 4.86
N ARG A 828 4.33 -33.91 5.99
CA ARG A 828 3.63 -32.91 6.79
C ARG A 828 4.64 -32.09 7.57
N GLY A 829 4.28 -30.88 7.92
CA GLY A 829 5.16 -30.03 8.69
C GLY A 829 4.48 -28.81 9.24
N ILE A 830 5.12 -28.22 10.25
CA ILE A 830 4.74 -26.94 10.82
C ILE A 830 5.71 -25.90 10.27
N PHE A 831 5.14 -24.86 9.65
CA PHE A 831 5.90 -23.77 9.03
C PHE A 831 5.65 -22.47 9.78
N LEU A 832 6.69 -21.71 9.94
CA LEU A 832 6.66 -20.40 10.60
C LEU A 832 6.65 -19.30 9.54
N GLY A 833 5.91 -18.25 9.80
CA GLY A 833 5.96 -17.03 9.00
C GLY A 833 6.20 -15.83 9.89
N LEU A 834 7.01 -14.91 9.38
CA LEU A 834 7.22 -13.60 9.95
C LEU A 834 6.67 -12.59 8.94
N LYS A 835 5.61 -11.88 9.31
CA LYS A 835 5.01 -10.89 8.43
C LYS A 835 4.37 -9.76 9.23
N PHE A 836 4.84 -8.55 8.98
CA PHE A 836 4.13 -7.36 9.40
C PHE A 836 2.90 -7.19 8.51
N ILE A 837 1.69 -7.45 9.04
CA ILE A 837 0.41 -7.29 8.33
C ILE A 837 -0.40 -6.28 9.14
N PHE A 838 -0.82 -5.20 8.48
CA PHE A 838 -1.76 -4.24 9.05
C PHE A 838 -3.17 -4.81 9.21
#